data_4d2c2821427ac13c018173f52fe43acc
#
_entry.id   4d2c2821427ac13c018173f52fe43acc
#
_cell.length_a   1.000
_cell.length_b   1.000
_cell.length_c   1.000
_cell.angle_alpha   90.00
_cell.angle_beta   90.00
_cell.angle_gamma   90.00
#
_symmetry.space_group_name_H-M   'P 1'
#
loop_
_entity.id
_entity.type
_entity.pdbx_description
1 polymer ?
#
loop_
_entity_poly.entity_id
_entity_poly.type
_entity_poly.pdbx_seq_one_letter_code
_entity_poly.pdbx_strand_id
1 'polypeptide(L)'
;MAFLEEQVDIVVVGAGHAGVEAALVSARRGHKTLLFTLSPDSISMMACNPNIGGSSKGHLVRELDALGGMMGKVCDQSFLQSRMLNQSKGPAVHSLRAQADKQVYSQNMRHLVENQENLHIRQGEIVSLLCNEEKTEIRGVVSSTGARYYAKAVLICTGVYLNARCIYGEVSEETGPNGLRRATKLSQALLDLGFRLQRFKTGTPARVDRRSLDFSKMEVQKGDVPVVPFSFSTDPATVQIPQEDCYLTYTCEEGHEIIRENIDRSPMYNGVIQGTGPRYCPSIEDKVMKFPEKNRHQIFVEPEGRYTNEMYLSGLSSSLPEDVQMRILRTMAGFEKAEMVRTGYAIEYDCLNSLELENTLETKKISGLYFAGQMNGSSGYEEAAVQGFMAGINAVQKIEGKEPFVLDRSEAYIGVLIDDLVTKENKEPYRMMTSRAEYRLLLRQDNADLRLREKGYALGMVSQEEIKATREKQEAIQKELRRMENTYIGANEENNRILESIPSSPIQSGISLRELCKRPECNYQNIAPLDPERPFLSPFIQEEVEIEIKYEGYIKRQIQQVEAFKKMERKKLPKDICYHDIHNLRLEARQKLDLIRPENMGMASRISGVSPADLSVLLIYLEKEKERRKEEK
;
A
#
# COMPACT_ATOMS: atom_id res chain seq x y z
N MET A 1 -4.27 -33.87 -30.43
CA MET A 1 -4.11 -34.03 -28.97
C MET A 1 -5.18 -33.21 -28.29
N ALA A 2 -5.96 -33.78 -27.36
CA ALA A 2 -6.90 -33.02 -26.57
C ALA A 2 -6.15 -32.42 -25.37
N PHE A 3 -6.17 -31.10 -25.24
CA PHE A 3 -5.66 -30.42 -24.03
C PHE A 3 -6.78 -30.34 -22.98
N LEU A 4 -6.41 -30.16 -21.70
CA LEU A 4 -7.36 -29.90 -20.63
C LEU A 4 -8.13 -28.61 -20.91
N GLU A 5 -9.44 -28.68 -20.80
CA GLU A 5 -10.32 -27.51 -20.79
C GLU A 5 -11.12 -27.50 -19.49
N GLU A 6 -11.08 -26.39 -18.78
CA GLU A 6 -11.78 -26.21 -17.50
C GLU A 6 -12.51 -24.88 -17.50
N GLN A 7 -13.69 -24.82 -16.86
CA GLN A 7 -14.47 -23.60 -16.70
C GLN A 7 -14.53 -23.19 -15.22
N VAL A 8 -14.22 -21.94 -14.97
CA VAL A 8 -14.32 -21.29 -13.66
C VAL A 8 -14.96 -19.90 -13.80
N ASP A 9 -15.26 -19.23 -12.69
CA ASP A 9 -15.76 -17.85 -12.81
C ASP A 9 -14.62 -16.84 -12.93
N ILE A 10 -13.56 -17.02 -12.14
CA ILE A 10 -12.44 -16.09 -12.06
C ILE A 10 -11.10 -16.83 -12.09
N VAL A 11 -10.17 -16.32 -12.88
CA VAL A 11 -8.77 -16.75 -12.88
C VAL A 11 -7.89 -15.62 -12.37
N VAL A 12 -7.06 -15.93 -11.38
CA VAL A 12 -6.04 -15.02 -10.83
C VAL A 12 -4.65 -15.56 -11.19
N VAL A 13 -3.82 -14.74 -11.84
CA VAL A 13 -2.49 -15.10 -12.32
C VAL A 13 -1.42 -14.46 -11.45
N GLY A 14 -0.77 -15.25 -10.60
CA GLY A 14 0.23 -14.82 -9.63
C GLY A 14 -0.32 -14.82 -8.20
N ALA A 15 0.37 -15.53 -7.29
CA ALA A 15 -0.01 -15.70 -5.90
C ALA A 15 0.85 -14.86 -4.92
N GLY A 16 1.29 -13.67 -5.35
CA GLY A 16 1.81 -12.64 -4.45
C GLY A 16 0.69 -11.95 -3.66
N HIS A 17 1.03 -10.88 -2.92
CA HIS A 17 0.07 -10.19 -2.05
C HIS A 17 -1.19 -9.70 -2.79
N ALA A 18 -1.06 -9.22 -4.03
CA ALA A 18 -2.22 -8.82 -4.83
C ALA A 18 -3.09 -10.01 -5.22
N GLY A 19 -2.48 -11.08 -5.75
CA GLY A 19 -3.24 -12.24 -6.21
C GLY A 19 -3.94 -12.99 -5.10
N VAL A 20 -3.32 -13.08 -3.93
CA VAL A 20 -3.94 -13.73 -2.76
C VAL A 20 -5.16 -12.96 -2.27
N GLU A 21 -5.06 -11.63 -2.09
CA GLU A 21 -6.22 -10.82 -1.68
C GLU A 21 -7.33 -10.87 -2.73
N ALA A 22 -7.00 -10.80 -4.03
CA ALA A 22 -7.97 -10.92 -5.12
C ALA A 22 -8.69 -12.28 -5.14
N ALA A 23 -7.94 -13.37 -4.95
CA ALA A 23 -8.48 -14.72 -4.96
C ALA A 23 -9.37 -15.00 -3.74
N LEU A 24 -8.93 -14.57 -2.55
CA LEU A 24 -9.71 -14.71 -1.32
C LEU A 24 -11.03 -13.94 -1.39
N VAL A 25 -11.01 -12.69 -1.88
CA VAL A 25 -12.22 -11.90 -2.09
C VAL A 25 -13.18 -12.61 -3.03
N SER A 26 -12.70 -13.07 -4.18
CA SER A 26 -13.52 -13.72 -5.20
C SER A 26 -14.17 -15.00 -4.67
N ALA A 27 -13.40 -15.84 -4.00
CA ALA A 27 -13.88 -17.10 -3.45
C ALA A 27 -14.83 -16.91 -2.26
N ARG A 28 -14.56 -15.98 -1.36
CA ARG A 28 -15.45 -15.63 -0.22
C ARG A 28 -16.80 -15.09 -0.69
N ARG A 29 -16.87 -14.52 -1.89
CA ARG A 29 -18.11 -14.11 -2.54
C ARG A 29 -18.82 -15.27 -3.27
N GLY A 30 -18.33 -16.51 -3.16
CA GLY A 30 -18.93 -17.72 -3.70
C GLY A 30 -18.59 -18.02 -5.17
N HIS A 31 -17.64 -17.30 -5.77
CA HIS A 31 -17.22 -17.54 -7.16
C HIS A 31 -16.13 -18.60 -7.24
N LYS A 32 -16.30 -19.59 -8.14
CA LYS A 32 -15.26 -20.59 -8.40
C LYS A 32 -14.02 -19.90 -8.95
N THR A 33 -12.96 -19.84 -8.13
CA THR A 33 -11.73 -19.10 -8.39
C THR A 33 -10.55 -20.02 -8.53
N LEU A 34 -9.73 -19.80 -9.54
CA LEU A 34 -8.50 -20.53 -9.80
C LEU A 34 -7.30 -19.59 -9.67
N LEU A 35 -6.43 -19.86 -8.71
CA LEU A 35 -5.22 -19.08 -8.43
C LEU A 35 -3.99 -19.78 -9.02
N PHE A 36 -3.38 -19.18 -10.06
CA PHE A 36 -2.14 -19.68 -10.66
C PHE A 36 -0.91 -19.11 -9.97
N THR A 37 0.08 -19.98 -9.75
CA THR A 37 1.41 -19.59 -9.26
C THR A 37 2.48 -20.42 -9.96
N LEU A 38 3.68 -19.84 -10.13
CA LEU A 38 4.86 -20.58 -10.60
C LEU A 38 5.35 -21.59 -9.56
N SER A 39 5.17 -21.28 -8.26
CA SER A 39 5.48 -22.17 -7.14
C SER A 39 4.51 -21.94 -5.99
N PRO A 40 3.76 -22.96 -5.54
CA PRO A 40 2.93 -22.87 -4.33
C PRO A 40 3.72 -22.50 -3.07
N ASP A 41 5.01 -22.82 -3.01
CA ASP A 41 5.89 -22.52 -1.89
C ASP A 41 6.27 -21.03 -1.80
N SER A 42 5.91 -20.23 -2.83
CA SER A 42 6.15 -18.79 -2.88
C SER A 42 4.89 -17.94 -2.71
N ILE A 43 3.78 -18.52 -2.23
CA ILE A 43 2.55 -17.79 -1.95
C ILE A 43 2.82 -16.69 -0.92
N SER A 44 2.47 -15.43 -1.25
CA SER A 44 2.73 -14.25 -0.43
C SER A 44 4.17 -14.10 0.07
N MET A 45 5.13 -14.59 -0.71
CA MET A 45 6.55 -14.49 -0.36
C MET A 45 7.00 -13.04 -0.30
N MET A 46 7.65 -12.68 0.80
CA MET A 46 8.24 -11.35 1.01
C MET A 46 9.66 -11.30 0.42
N ALA A 47 9.76 -11.20 -0.89
CA ALA A 47 11.03 -11.34 -1.62
C ALA A 47 12.03 -10.21 -1.34
N CYS A 48 11.55 -8.97 -1.12
CA CYS A 48 12.41 -7.81 -0.92
C CYS A 48 12.83 -7.63 0.54
N ASN A 49 11.89 -7.31 1.42
CA ASN A 49 12.12 -6.99 2.82
C ASN A 49 11.12 -7.70 3.73
N PRO A 50 11.44 -7.87 5.02
CA PRO A 50 10.54 -8.54 5.97
C PRO A 50 9.57 -7.58 6.67
N ASN A 51 9.21 -6.46 6.05
CA ASN A 51 8.41 -5.43 6.68
C ASN A 51 7.01 -5.31 6.09
N ILE A 52 6.01 -5.11 6.95
CA ILE A 52 4.65 -4.71 6.60
C ILE A 52 4.34 -3.40 7.29
N GLY A 53 3.73 -2.44 6.56
CA GLY A 53 3.41 -1.12 7.06
C GLY A 53 4.56 -0.12 6.97
N GLY A 54 4.55 0.85 7.89
CA GLY A 54 5.39 2.04 7.83
C GLY A 54 4.65 3.25 7.28
N SER A 55 5.34 4.37 7.09
CA SER A 55 4.71 5.65 6.70
C SER A 55 3.81 5.50 5.48
N SER A 56 2.53 5.87 5.62
CA SER A 56 1.43 5.68 4.67
C SER A 56 1.03 4.23 4.36
N LYS A 57 1.93 3.28 4.48
CA LYS A 57 1.67 1.87 4.21
C LYS A 57 0.87 1.21 5.32
N GLY A 58 1.14 1.57 6.58
CA GLY A 58 0.30 1.18 7.72
C GLY A 58 -1.16 1.60 7.55
N HIS A 59 -1.41 2.76 6.92
CA HIS A 59 -2.76 3.20 6.56
C HIS A 59 -3.42 2.25 5.57
N LEU A 60 -2.70 1.84 4.50
CA LEU A 60 -3.22 0.88 3.51
C LEU A 60 -3.59 -0.46 4.15
N VAL A 61 -2.74 -1.00 5.05
CA VAL A 61 -3.03 -2.27 5.75
C VAL A 61 -4.25 -2.15 6.64
N ARG A 62 -4.38 -1.06 7.39
CA ARG A 62 -5.54 -0.79 8.24
C ARG A 62 -6.83 -0.60 7.44
N GLU A 63 -6.76 0.11 6.31
CA GLU A 63 -7.90 0.28 5.41
C GLU A 63 -8.31 -1.05 4.75
N LEU A 64 -7.32 -1.86 4.35
CA LEU A 64 -7.55 -3.21 3.82
C LEU A 64 -8.23 -4.12 4.85
N ASP A 65 -7.76 -4.11 6.11
CA ASP A 65 -8.38 -4.86 7.21
C ASP A 65 -9.82 -4.38 7.48
N ALA A 66 -10.03 -3.07 7.50
CA ALA A 66 -11.37 -2.50 7.67
C ALA A 66 -12.37 -2.94 6.58
N LEU A 67 -11.90 -3.16 5.37
CA LEU A 67 -12.68 -3.71 4.26
C LEU A 67 -12.84 -5.24 4.30
N GLY A 68 -12.08 -5.93 5.15
CA GLY A 68 -12.13 -7.39 5.32
C GLY A 68 -11.03 -8.16 4.59
N GLY A 69 -9.93 -7.49 4.18
CA GLY A 69 -8.72 -8.14 3.66
C GLY A 69 -7.93 -8.86 4.76
N MET A 70 -6.93 -9.63 4.38
CA MET A 70 -6.28 -10.60 5.26
C MET A 70 -4.85 -10.24 5.68
N MET A 71 -4.18 -9.32 4.98
CA MET A 71 -2.78 -8.97 5.26
C MET A 71 -2.54 -8.56 6.72
N GLY A 72 -3.39 -7.71 7.29
CA GLY A 72 -3.27 -7.25 8.68
C GLY A 72 -3.42 -8.38 9.69
N LYS A 73 -4.46 -9.22 9.52
CA LYS A 73 -4.73 -10.38 10.39
C LYS A 73 -3.59 -11.39 10.40
N VAL A 74 -3.04 -11.72 9.22
CA VAL A 74 -1.91 -12.64 9.09
C VAL A 74 -0.62 -12.04 9.63
N CYS A 75 -0.42 -10.73 9.46
CA CYS A 75 0.72 -10.02 10.04
C CYS A 75 0.70 -10.10 11.57
N ASP A 76 -0.45 -9.90 12.21
CA ASP A 76 -0.61 -9.97 13.67
C ASP A 76 -0.29 -11.36 14.26
N GLN A 77 -0.33 -12.41 13.43
CA GLN A 77 0.01 -13.79 13.80
C GLN A 77 1.47 -14.15 13.54
N SER A 78 2.23 -13.30 12.85
CA SER A 78 3.55 -13.66 12.30
C SER A 78 4.62 -12.58 12.46
N PHE A 79 4.38 -11.52 13.22
CA PHE A 79 5.40 -10.49 13.40
C PHE A 79 6.51 -10.91 14.35
N LEU A 80 7.70 -10.33 14.14
CA LEU A 80 8.85 -10.41 15.05
C LEU A 80 8.92 -9.18 15.95
N GLN A 81 8.55 -8.01 15.40
CA GLN A 81 8.54 -6.74 16.12
C GLN A 81 7.46 -5.83 15.56
N SER A 82 6.81 -5.05 16.43
CA SER A 82 5.84 -4.04 16.05
C SER A 82 6.24 -2.68 16.62
N ARG A 83 6.10 -1.62 15.81
CA ARG A 83 6.38 -0.22 16.21
C ARG A 83 5.41 0.75 15.57
N MET A 84 4.99 1.75 16.35
CA MET A 84 4.30 2.93 15.83
C MET A 84 5.31 4.00 15.43
N LEU A 85 5.38 4.32 14.15
CA LEU A 85 6.26 5.35 13.61
C LEU A 85 5.60 6.73 13.67
N ASN A 86 6.43 7.77 13.70
CA ASN A 86 6.02 9.19 13.66
C ASN A 86 5.15 9.65 14.84
N GLN A 87 5.21 9.01 16.00
CA GLN A 87 4.43 9.39 17.18
C GLN A 87 4.62 10.88 17.58
N SER A 88 5.83 11.43 17.39
CA SER A 88 6.13 12.84 17.67
C SER A 88 5.55 13.84 16.66
N LYS A 89 4.95 13.36 15.55
CA LYS A 89 4.48 14.22 14.43
C LYS A 89 2.96 14.40 14.38
N GLY A 90 2.25 13.82 15.32
CA GLY A 90 0.80 13.89 15.40
C GLY A 90 0.05 12.81 14.61
N PRO A 91 -1.27 12.61 14.89
CA PRO A 91 -2.04 11.43 14.50
C PRO A 91 -2.22 11.28 12.99
N ALA A 92 -2.18 12.36 12.22
CA ALA A 92 -2.33 12.34 10.76
C ALA A 92 -1.24 11.54 10.02
N VAL A 93 -0.13 11.22 10.68
CA VAL A 93 1.02 10.50 10.10
C VAL A 93 1.53 9.36 10.98
N HIS A 94 0.88 9.07 12.10
CA HIS A 94 1.14 7.86 12.87
C HIS A 94 1.01 6.66 11.93
N SER A 95 1.99 5.77 11.95
CA SER A 95 2.05 4.68 10.99
C SER A 95 2.60 3.43 11.64
N LEU A 96 1.78 2.41 11.73
CA LEU A 96 2.18 1.12 12.26
C LEU A 96 3.13 0.41 11.27
N ARG A 97 4.18 -0.20 11.81
CA ARG A 97 5.13 -1.04 11.08
C ARG A 97 5.40 -2.31 11.87
N ALA A 98 5.31 -3.45 11.22
CA ALA A 98 5.74 -4.72 11.75
C ALA A 98 6.93 -5.28 10.97
N GLN A 99 7.90 -5.81 11.72
CA GLN A 99 8.89 -6.74 11.20
C GLN A 99 8.23 -8.12 11.20
N ALA A 100 8.04 -8.73 10.04
CA ALA A 100 7.38 -10.02 9.92
C ALA A 100 8.40 -11.17 9.87
N ASP A 101 8.04 -12.32 10.45
CA ASP A 101 8.66 -13.60 10.10
C ASP A 101 8.17 -13.99 8.70
N LYS A 102 9.04 -13.88 7.71
CA LYS A 102 8.69 -14.08 6.30
C LYS A 102 8.15 -15.47 6.00
N GLN A 103 8.70 -16.49 6.67
CA GLN A 103 8.28 -17.87 6.46
C GLN A 103 6.93 -18.14 7.12
N VAL A 104 6.76 -17.74 8.37
CA VAL A 104 5.50 -17.91 9.10
C VAL A 104 4.37 -17.13 8.42
N TYR A 105 4.63 -15.89 7.97
CA TYR A 105 3.65 -15.10 7.23
C TYR A 105 3.20 -15.80 5.94
N SER A 106 4.16 -16.28 5.13
CA SER A 106 3.87 -17.00 3.88
C SER A 106 3.12 -18.30 4.14
N GLN A 107 3.52 -19.08 5.16
CA GLN A 107 2.84 -20.32 5.56
C GLN A 107 1.40 -20.09 6.03
N ASN A 108 1.18 -19.08 6.89
CA ASN A 108 -0.16 -18.75 7.38
C ASN A 108 -1.07 -18.27 6.23
N MET A 109 -0.53 -17.45 5.32
CA MET A 109 -1.28 -16.99 4.15
C MET A 109 -1.60 -18.15 3.20
N ARG A 110 -0.63 -19.06 2.96
CA ARG A 110 -0.86 -20.26 2.16
C ARG A 110 -1.94 -21.14 2.78
N HIS A 111 -1.86 -21.41 4.08
CA HIS A 111 -2.87 -22.19 4.81
C HIS A 111 -4.28 -21.60 4.65
N LEU A 112 -4.39 -20.27 4.71
CA LEU A 112 -5.65 -19.55 4.52
C LEU A 112 -6.21 -19.74 3.11
N VAL A 113 -5.37 -19.63 2.09
CA VAL A 113 -5.75 -19.82 0.67
C VAL A 113 -6.15 -21.27 0.39
N GLU A 114 -5.40 -22.24 0.92
CA GLU A 114 -5.66 -23.68 0.71
C GLU A 114 -6.97 -24.15 1.36
N ASN A 115 -7.40 -23.50 2.46
CA ASN A 115 -8.64 -23.84 3.17
C ASN A 115 -9.85 -22.98 2.76
N GLN A 116 -9.67 -22.02 1.84
CA GLN A 116 -10.79 -21.20 1.40
C GLN A 116 -11.69 -21.97 0.44
N GLU A 117 -12.97 -22.10 0.78
CA GLU A 117 -13.98 -22.65 -0.14
C GLU A 117 -14.02 -21.88 -1.46
N ASN A 118 -14.34 -22.56 -2.55
CA ASN A 118 -14.38 -22.03 -3.92
C ASN A 118 -13.03 -21.54 -4.47
N LEU A 119 -11.90 -21.78 -3.78
CA LEU A 119 -10.58 -21.39 -4.21
C LEU A 119 -9.71 -22.62 -4.46
N HIS A 120 -9.14 -22.70 -5.67
CA HIS A 120 -8.20 -23.76 -6.03
C HIS A 120 -6.87 -23.17 -6.50
N ILE A 121 -5.77 -23.74 -5.99
CA ILE A 121 -4.42 -23.37 -6.38
C ILE A 121 -3.98 -24.26 -7.54
N ARG A 122 -3.34 -23.66 -8.55
CA ARG A 122 -2.73 -24.40 -9.67
C ARG A 122 -1.30 -23.93 -9.90
N GLN A 123 -0.36 -24.85 -9.83
CA GLN A 123 1.00 -24.56 -10.27
C GLN A 123 1.04 -24.54 -11.80
N GLY A 124 1.52 -23.43 -12.37
CA GLY A 124 1.67 -23.29 -13.82
C GLY A 124 1.98 -21.86 -14.23
N GLU A 125 2.56 -21.72 -15.40
CA GLU A 125 2.77 -20.43 -16.07
C GLU A 125 1.63 -20.17 -17.04
N ILE A 126 0.97 -19.03 -16.94
CA ILE A 126 0.04 -18.54 -17.96
C ILE A 126 0.84 -17.82 -19.03
N VAL A 127 0.63 -18.24 -20.27
CA VAL A 127 1.42 -17.79 -21.42
C VAL A 127 0.61 -16.97 -22.44
N SER A 128 -0.73 -17.05 -22.38
CA SER A 128 -1.60 -16.32 -23.29
C SER A 128 -2.98 -16.08 -22.68
N LEU A 129 -3.70 -15.12 -23.22
CA LEU A 129 -5.07 -14.76 -22.86
C LEU A 129 -6.03 -15.18 -23.97
N LEU A 130 -7.19 -15.70 -23.58
CA LEU A 130 -8.28 -16.02 -24.49
C LEU A 130 -9.25 -14.83 -24.51
N CYS A 131 -9.52 -14.29 -25.68
CA CYS A 131 -10.48 -13.20 -25.89
C CYS A 131 -11.55 -13.61 -26.90
N ASN A 132 -12.62 -12.81 -27.00
CA ASN A 132 -13.54 -12.88 -28.14
C ASN A 132 -12.82 -12.49 -29.45
N GLU A 133 -13.48 -12.67 -30.60
CA GLU A 133 -12.88 -12.41 -31.91
C GLU A 133 -12.44 -10.95 -32.09
N GLU A 134 -13.22 -9.98 -31.54
CA GLU A 134 -12.94 -8.56 -31.61
C GLU A 134 -11.86 -8.10 -30.60
N LYS A 135 -11.38 -9.01 -29.72
CA LYS A 135 -10.42 -8.72 -28.65
C LYS A 135 -10.89 -7.63 -27.68
N THR A 136 -12.18 -7.55 -27.41
CA THR A 136 -12.81 -6.57 -26.51
C THR A 136 -13.28 -7.17 -25.19
N GLU A 137 -13.32 -8.51 -25.08
CA GLU A 137 -13.77 -9.22 -23.89
C GLU A 137 -12.88 -10.42 -23.60
N ILE A 138 -12.51 -10.61 -22.33
CA ILE A 138 -11.75 -11.78 -21.86
C ILE A 138 -12.64 -13.03 -21.86
N ARG A 139 -12.07 -14.17 -22.19
CA ARG A 139 -12.73 -15.49 -22.15
C ARG A 139 -11.95 -16.50 -21.32
N GLY A 140 -10.72 -16.17 -20.91
CA GLY A 140 -9.91 -17.06 -20.10
C GLY A 140 -8.41 -16.95 -20.38
N VAL A 141 -7.68 -18.01 -20.05
CA VAL A 141 -6.22 -18.08 -20.16
C VAL A 141 -5.73 -19.40 -20.72
N VAL A 142 -4.50 -19.42 -21.23
CA VAL A 142 -3.80 -20.62 -21.69
C VAL A 142 -2.53 -20.80 -20.85
N SER A 143 -2.34 -22.01 -20.31
CA SER A 143 -1.11 -22.36 -19.59
C SER A 143 0.02 -22.77 -20.54
N SER A 144 1.24 -22.82 -20.04
CA SER A 144 2.44 -23.27 -20.77
C SER A 144 2.36 -24.74 -21.24
N THR A 145 1.47 -25.53 -20.63
CA THR A 145 1.20 -26.93 -21.04
C THR A 145 0.11 -27.05 -22.10
N GLY A 146 -0.47 -25.92 -22.56
CA GLY A 146 -1.52 -25.89 -23.58
C GLY A 146 -2.94 -26.03 -23.00
N ALA A 147 -3.10 -26.21 -21.69
CA ALA A 147 -4.41 -26.27 -21.07
C ALA A 147 -5.13 -24.90 -21.13
N ARG A 148 -6.43 -24.94 -21.37
CA ARG A 148 -7.30 -23.77 -21.48
C ARG A 148 -8.23 -23.67 -20.27
N TYR A 149 -8.29 -22.49 -19.68
CA TYR A 149 -9.14 -22.21 -18.54
C TYR A 149 -10.06 -21.04 -18.90
N TYR A 150 -11.33 -21.36 -19.14
CA TYR A 150 -12.34 -20.36 -19.48
C TYR A 150 -12.83 -19.66 -18.22
N ALA A 151 -12.95 -18.34 -18.27
CA ALA A 151 -13.36 -17.52 -17.12
C ALA A 151 -14.08 -16.25 -17.59
N LYS A 152 -14.97 -15.74 -16.74
CA LYS A 152 -15.68 -14.46 -16.92
C LYS A 152 -14.79 -13.26 -16.60
N ALA A 153 -13.83 -13.43 -15.68
CA ALA A 153 -12.84 -12.42 -15.36
C ALA A 153 -11.45 -13.04 -15.16
N VAL A 154 -10.42 -12.29 -15.53
CA VAL A 154 -9.00 -12.64 -15.36
C VAL A 154 -8.28 -11.48 -14.70
N LEU A 155 -7.56 -11.78 -13.61
CA LEU A 155 -6.77 -10.80 -12.86
C LEU A 155 -5.28 -11.12 -13.00
N ILE A 156 -4.49 -10.19 -13.52
CA ILE A 156 -3.04 -10.33 -13.72
C ILE A 156 -2.31 -9.69 -12.54
N CYS A 157 -1.68 -10.53 -11.71
CA CYS A 157 -1.00 -10.16 -10.47
C CYS A 157 0.44 -10.69 -10.43
N THR A 158 1.16 -10.60 -11.54
CA THR A 158 2.45 -11.28 -11.77
C THR A 158 3.65 -10.68 -11.04
N GLY A 159 3.47 -9.57 -10.33
CA GLY A 159 4.54 -8.95 -9.53
C GLY A 159 5.75 -8.55 -10.39
N VAL A 160 6.94 -8.99 -9.98
CA VAL A 160 8.22 -8.70 -10.66
C VAL A 160 8.68 -9.83 -11.59
N TYR A 161 7.81 -10.82 -11.91
CA TYR A 161 8.23 -12.04 -12.61
C TYR A 161 8.16 -11.95 -14.14
N LEU A 162 7.41 -10.96 -14.70
CA LEU A 162 7.33 -10.80 -16.15
C LEU A 162 8.65 -10.31 -16.73
N ASN A 163 9.26 -11.10 -17.59
CA ASN A 163 10.54 -10.83 -18.22
C ASN A 163 11.62 -10.44 -17.20
N ALA A 164 11.56 -11.05 -16.01
CA ALA A 164 12.44 -10.71 -14.90
C ALA A 164 13.90 -11.00 -15.22
N ARG A 165 14.79 -10.11 -14.74
CA ARG A 165 16.24 -10.25 -14.83
C ARG A 165 16.87 -9.74 -13.56
N CYS A 166 17.56 -10.61 -12.82
CA CYS A 166 18.37 -10.25 -11.64
C CYS A 166 19.78 -9.87 -12.09
N ILE A 167 20.35 -8.80 -11.53
CA ILE A 167 21.62 -8.23 -11.98
C ILE A 167 22.52 -7.98 -10.76
N TYR A 168 23.72 -8.54 -10.81
CA TYR A 168 24.76 -8.51 -9.78
C TYR A 168 26.08 -8.00 -10.41
N GLY A 169 26.32 -6.71 -10.40
CA GLY A 169 27.46 -6.14 -11.12
C GLY A 169 27.44 -6.48 -12.61
N GLU A 170 28.45 -7.21 -13.04
CA GLU A 170 28.62 -7.64 -14.43
C GLU A 170 27.78 -8.88 -14.79
N VAL A 171 27.21 -9.58 -13.81
CA VAL A 171 26.44 -10.81 -14.01
C VAL A 171 24.95 -10.51 -14.10
N SER A 172 24.29 -11.11 -15.07
CA SER A 172 22.83 -11.00 -15.26
C SER A 172 22.22 -12.38 -15.41
N GLU A 173 21.23 -12.67 -14.58
CA GLU A 173 20.50 -13.94 -14.56
C GLU A 173 19.04 -13.74 -14.97
N GLU A 174 18.55 -14.58 -15.87
CA GLU A 174 17.18 -14.56 -16.36
C GLU A 174 16.21 -15.25 -15.38
N THR A 175 16.19 -14.77 -14.13
CA THR A 175 15.39 -15.32 -13.02
C THR A 175 14.52 -14.25 -12.37
N GLY A 176 13.51 -14.70 -11.61
CA GLY A 176 12.82 -13.89 -10.60
C GLY A 176 13.59 -13.87 -9.28
N PRO A 177 13.01 -13.23 -8.24
CA PRO A 177 13.61 -13.18 -6.91
C PRO A 177 13.94 -14.56 -6.35
N ASN A 178 15.04 -14.66 -5.59
CA ASN A 178 15.49 -15.89 -4.92
C ASN A 178 15.69 -17.09 -5.88
N GLY A 179 16.10 -16.84 -7.13
CA GLY A 179 16.31 -17.89 -8.12
C GLY A 179 15.03 -18.55 -8.66
N LEU A 180 13.86 -18.02 -8.34
CA LEU A 180 12.60 -18.53 -8.88
C LEU A 180 12.48 -18.27 -10.37
N ARG A 181 11.82 -19.20 -11.08
CA ARG A 181 11.60 -19.08 -12.51
C ARG A 181 10.87 -17.79 -12.88
N ARG A 182 11.31 -17.10 -13.94
CA ARG A 182 10.60 -15.97 -14.53
C ARG A 182 9.48 -16.43 -15.47
N ALA A 183 8.50 -15.56 -15.74
CA ALA A 183 7.51 -15.71 -16.80
C ALA A 183 7.94 -14.87 -18.01
N THR A 184 7.81 -15.40 -19.22
CA THR A 184 8.33 -14.73 -20.43
C THR A 184 7.27 -14.47 -21.49
N LYS A 185 6.38 -15.43 -21.75
CA LYS A 185 5.47 -15.37 -22.89
C LYS A 185 4.29 -14.42 -22.70
N LEU A 186 3.86 -14.18 -21.47
CA LEU A 186 2.71 -13.33 -21.20
C LEU A 186 2.98 -11.86 -21.56
N SER A 187 4.22 -11.36 -21.44
CA SER A 187 4.58 -10.01 -21.91
C SER A 187 4.28 -9.85 -23.41
N GLN A 188 4.69 -10.81 -24.24
CA GLN A 188 4.43 -10.76 -25.67
C GLN A 188 2.92 -10.85 -25.97
N ALA A 189 2.19 -11.72 -25.28
CA ALA A 189 0.74 -11.84 -25.45
C ALA A 189 0.01 -10.52 -25.11
N LEU A 190 0.46 -9.78 -24.11
CA LEU A 190 -0.09 -8.45 -23.78
C LEU A 190 0.24 -7.41 -24.87
N LEU A 191 1.46 -7.41 -25.40
CA LEU A 191 1.84 -6.54 -26.53
C LEU A 191 1.00 -6.83 -27.78
N ASP A 192 0.75 -8.12 -28.10
CA ASP A 192 -0.07 -8.56 -29.25
C ASP A 192 -1.56 -8.16 -29.11
N LEU A 193 -2.00 -7.92 -27.87
CA LEU A 193 -3.32 -7.34 -27.56
C LEU A 193 -3.32 -5.81 -27.55
N GLY A 194 -2.17 -5.19 -27.86
CA GLY A 194 -2.01 -3.74 -27.98
C GLY A 194 -1.86 -3.00 -26.66
N PHE A 195 -1.50 -3.68 -25.56
CA PHE A 195 -1.16 -3.03 -24.30
C PHE A 195 0.24 -2.42 -24.35
N ARG A 196 0.43 -1.30 -23.65
CA ARG A 196 1.72 -0.64 -23.51
C ARG A 196 2.40 -1.14 -22.24
N LEU A 197 3.53 -1.78 -22.40
CA LEU A 197 4.38 -2.20 -21.28
C LEU A 197 5.50 -1.20 -21.04
N GLN A 198 5.92 -1.11 -19.78
CA GLN A 198 7.06 -0.32 -19.32
C GLN A 198 8.03 -1.27 -18.62
N ARG A 199 9.30 -0.87 -18.53
CA ARG A 199 10.29 -1.63 -17.80
C ARG A 199 10.73 -0.87 -16.56
N PHE A 200 10.49 -1.47 -15.40
CA PHE A 200 10.91 -0.92 -14.12
C PHE A 200 11.97 -1.78 -13.46
N LYS A 201 12.67 -1.18 -12.52
CA LYS A 201 13.62 -1.91 -11.68
C LYS A 201 13.30 -1.69 -10.19
N THR A 202 13.65 -2.68 -9.39
CA THR A 202 13.77 -2.56 -7.94
C THR A 202 15.06 -3.25 -7.50
N GLY A 203 15.31 -3.36 -6.19
CA GLY A 203 16.50 -4.03 -5.68
C GLY A 203 16.32 -4.47 -4.25
N THR A 204 17.24 -5.28 -3.79
CA THR A 204 17.29 -5.78 -2.43
C THR A 204 18.74 -5.80 -1.93
N PRO A 205 19.00 -5.58 -0.62
CA PRO A 205 20.34 -5.68 -0.06
C PRO A 205 20.79 -7.13 0.11
N ALA A 206 22.06 -7.29 0.41
CA ALA A 206 22.59 -8.57 0.88
C ALA A 206 21.89 -9.07 2.15
N ARG A 207 21.93 -10.38 2.38
CA ARG A 207 21.62 -11.01 3.68
C ARG A 207 22.91 -11.51 4.30
N VAL A 208 23.00 -11.36 5.61
CA VAL A 208 24.18 -11.79 6.38
C VAL A 208 23.79 -12.77 7.48
N ASP A 209 24.73 -13.63 7.85
CA ASP A 209 24.54 -14.57 8.95
C ASP A 209 24.63 -13.82 10.30
N ARG A 210 23.58 -13.89 11.11
CA ARG A 210 23.47 -13.31 12.45
C ARG A 210 24.67 -13.66 13.35
N ARG A 211 25.20 -14.89 13.24
CA ARG A 211 26.31 -15.39 14.04
C ARG A 211 27.66 -14.73 13.74
N SER A 212 27.76 -14.09 12.58
CA SER A 212 28.96 -13.37 12.14
C SER A 212 28.97 -11.88 12.53
N LEU A 213 27.92 -11.40 13.22
CA LEU A 213 27.76 -10.01 13.59
C LEU A 213 28.06 -9.77 15.06
N ASP A 214 28.66 -8.61 15.37
CA ASP A 214 28.87 -8.11 16.73
C ASP A 214 27.84 -7.04 17.09
N PHE A 215 26.71 -7.45 17.65
CA PHE A 215 25.62 -6.57 18.04
C PHE A 215 25.98 -5.59 19.16
N SER A 216 27.05 -5.81 19.92
CA SER A 216 27.48 -4.89 20.97
C SER A 216 27.94 -3.53 20.42
N LYS A 217 28.26 -3.46 19.14
CA LYS A 217 28.65 -2.24 18.42
C LYS A 217 27.49 -1.54 17.72
N MET A 218 26.26 -2.02 17.89
CA MET A 218 25.07 -1.50 17.22
C MET A 218 24.07 -0.96 18.26
N GLU A 219 23.25 -0.01 17.85
CA GLU A 219 22.17 0.54 18.67
C GLU A 219 20.93 -0.37 18.61
N VAL A 220 20.48 -0.85 19.77
CA VAL A 220 19.29 -1.70 19.88
C VAL A 220 18.02 -0.90 19.57
N GLN A 221 17.17 -1.43 18.72
CA GLN A 221 15.88 -0.87 18.35
C GLN A 221 14.77 -1.81 18.84
N LYS A 222 14.17 -1.51 20.00
CA LYS A 222 13.12 -2.34 20.60
C LYS A 222 11.76 -2.09 19.94
N GLY A 223 10.88 -3.09 19.98
CA GLY A 223 9.48 -2.96 19.64
C GLY A 223 8.68 -2.23 20.72
N ASP A 224 7.48 -1.78 20.36
CA ASP A 224 6.57 -1.09 21.26
C ASP A 224 5.88 -2.07 22.22
N VAL A 225 5.64 -1.60 23.46
CA VAL A 225 4.87 -2.31 24.47
C VAL A 225 3.89 -1.32 25.11
N PRO A 226 2.58 -1.59 25.09
CA PRO A 226 1.90 -2.73 24.49
C PRO A 226 1.94 -2.74 22.96
N VAL A 227 1.77 -3.91 22.35
CA VAL A 227 1.69 -4.04 20.90
C VAL A 227 0.34 -3.50 20.41
N VAL A 228 0.39 -2.69 19.36
CA VAL A 228 -0.81 -2.28 18.61
C VAL A 228 -0.93 -3.21 17.40
N PRO A 229 -1.98 -4.05 17.30
CA PRO A 229 -2.16 -4.94 16.16
C PRO A 229 -2.58 -4.18 14.90
N PHE A 230 -2.34 -4.73 13.73
CA PHE A 230 -2.84 -4.18 12.47
C PHE A 230 -4.35 -4.35 12.31
N SER A 231 -4.85 -5.54 12.65
CA SER A 231 -6.28 -5.82 12.52
C SER A 231 -7.08 -5.21 13.67
N PHE A 232 -8.18 -4.55 13.33
CA PHE A 232 -9.17 -4.09 14.30
C PHE A 232 -9.93 -5.23 14.98
N SER A 233 -9.82 -6.45 14.45
CA SER A 233 -10.42 -7.65 15.02
C SER A 233 -9.48 -8.43 15.92
N THR A 234 -8.21 -8.08 15.98
CA THR A 234 -7.23 -8.69 16.88
C THR A 234 -7.30 -8.00 18.25
N ASP A 235 -7.63 -8.76 19.29
CA ASP A 235 -7.56 -8.26 20.66
C ASP A 235 -6.09 -8.12 21.09
N PRO A 236 -5.60 -6.90 21.42
CA PRO A 236 -4.22 -6.69 21.85
C PRO A 236 -3.79 -7.55 23.04
N ALA A 237 -4.72 -7.90 23.94
CA ALA A 237 -4.45 -8.74 25.09
C ALA A 237 -4.11 -10.19 24.72
N THR A 238 -4.54 -10.64 23.54
CA THR A 238 -4.26 -12.00 23.04
C THR A 238 -2.94 -12.09 22.27
N VAL A 239 -2.31 -10.96 21.94
CA VAL A 239 -1.04 -10.91 21.21
C VAL A 239 0.11 -11.21 22.17
N GLN A 240 0.50 -12.47 22.26
CA GLN A 240 1.56 -12.95 23.15
C GLN A 240 2.85 -13.34 22.41
N ILE A 241 3.06 -12.82 21.21
CA ILE A 241 4.27 -13.11 20.43
C ILE A 241 5.48 -12.40 21.07
N PRO A 242 6.54 -13.12 21.51
CA PRO A 242 7.75 -12.49 22.00
C PRO A 242 8.39 -11.66 20.90
N GLN A 243 8.70 -10.40 21.17
CA GLN A 243 9.35 -9.53 20.18
C GLN A 243 10.85 -9.77 20.10
N GLU A 244 11.43 -9.63 18.91
CA GLU A 244 12.87 -9.65 18.66
C GLU A 244 13.37 -8.24 18.40
N ASP A 245 14.60 -7.95 18.85
CA ASP A 245 15.23 -6.65 18.64
C ASP A 245 15.75 -6.52 17.20
N CYS A 246 15.57 -5.35 16.62
CA CYS A 246 16.31 -4.87 15.46
C CYS A 246 17.49 -4.04 15.93
N TYR A 247 18.44 -3.75 15.02
CA TYR A 247 19.63 -3.00 15.37
C TYR A 247 19.88 -1.89 14.34
N LEU A 248 20.52 -0.83 14.77
CA LEU A 248 20.93 0.28 13.92
C LEU A 248 22.45 0.39 13.92
N THR A 249 23.01 0.44 12.73
CA THR A 249 24.42 0.77 12.46
C THR A 249 24.51 1.76 11.31
N TYR A 250 25.72 2.08 10.86
CA TYR A 250 25.97 3.09 9.83
C TYR A 250 27.01 2.59 8.84
N THR A 251 26.91 3.04 7.59
CA THR A 251 28.05 3.02 6.67
C THR A 251 29.11 4.02 7.14
N CYS A 252 30.33 3.91 6.63
CA CYS A 252 31.42 4.83 6.94
C CYS A 252 32.10 5.30 5.65
N GLU A 253 33.01 6.30 5.77
CA GLU A 253 33.70 6.88 4.61
C GLU A 253 34.52 5.86 3.83
N GLU A 254 35.20 4.92 4.52
CA GLU A 254 35.94 3.83 3.86
C GLU A 254 35.02 3.00 2.94
N GLY A 255 33.81 2.65 3.42
CA GLY A 255 32.81 1.97 2.59
C GLY A 255 32.33 2.81 1.41
N HIS A 256 32.22 4.14 1.59
CA HIS A 256 31.85 5.06 0.51
C HIS A 256 32.97 5.19 -0.54
N GLU A 257 34.24 5.16 -0.14
CA GLU A 257 35.38 5.15 -1.07
C GLU A 257 35.36 3.88 -1.91
N ILE A 258 35.16 2.72 -1.31
CA ILE A 258 35.01 1.46 -2.05
C ILE A 258 33.89 1.55 -3.09
N ILE A 259 32.75 2.18 -2.75
CA ILE A 259 31.64 2.38 -3.71
C ILE A 259 32.09 3.28 -4.86
N ARG A 260 32.73 4.42 -4.58
CA ARG A 260 33.21 5.38 -5.62
C ARG A 260 34.21 4.74 -6.56
N GLU A 261 35.16 3.97 -6.04
CA GLU A 261 36.18 3.26 -6.82
C GLU A 261 35.60 2.19 -7.75
N ASN A 262 34.40 1.66 -7.43
CA ASN A 262 33.76 0.59 -8.20
C ASN A 262 32.44 1.04 -8.86
N ILE A 263 32.19 2.34 -9.00
CA ILE A 263 30.91 2.86 -9.50
C ILE A 263 30.63 2.45 -10.94
N ASP A 264 31.64 2.35 -11.77
CA ASP A 264 31.58 1.88 -13.16
C ASP A 264 31.26 0.39 -13.30
N ARG A 265 31.42 -0.41 -12.22
CA ARG A 265 30.95 -1.79 -12.12
C ARG A 265 29.47 -1.90 -11.69
N SER A 266 28.86 -0.78 -11.31
CA SER A 266 27.43 -0.77 -10.94
C SER A 266 26.55 -0.79 -12.20
N PRO A 267 25.62 -1.76 -12.34
CA PRO A 267 24.67 -1.84 -13.46
C PRO A 267 23.80 -0.59 -13.63
N MET A 268 23.64 0.20 -12.57
CA MET A 268 22.94 1.49 -12.59
C MET A 268 23.72 2.58 -13.34
N TYR A 269 25.06 2.52 -13.31
CA TYR A 269 25.94 3.57 -13.83
C TYR A 269 26.61 3.18 -15.15
N ASN A 270 26.74 1.87 -15.43
CA ASN A 270 27.33 1.38 -16.70
C ASN A 270 26.31 1.18 -17.83
N GLY A 271 25.02 1.49 -17.61
CA GLY A 271 23.96 1.42 -18.64
C GLY A 271 23.38 0.03 -18.90
N VAL A 272 23.72 -0.98 -18.11
CA VAL A 272 23.13 -2.33 -18.22
C VAL A 272 21.65 -2.34 -17.80
N ILE A 273 21.31 -1.57 -16.75
CA ILE A 273 19.94 -1.38 -16.30
C ILE A 273 19.25 -0.34 -17.18
N GLN A 274 18.16 -0.74 -17.85
CA GLN A 274 17.33 0.13 -18.68
C GLN A 274 16.09 0.62 -17.93
N GLY A 275 15.63 -0.15 -16.93
CA GLY A 275 14.44 0.16 -16.14
C GLY A 275 14.65 1.31 -15.16
N THR A 276 13.64 2.16 -15.01
CA THR A 276 13.65 3.22 -13.99
C THR A 276 13.42 2.63 -12.61
N GLY A 277 14.26 3.03 -11.64
CA GLY A 277 14.13 2.60 -10.24
C GLY A 277 13.25 3.52 -9.40
N PRO A 278 12.78 3.05 -8.23
CA PRO A 278 11.95 3.85 -7.33
C PRO A 278 12.76 4.95 -6.66
N ARG A 279 12.25 6.17 -6.70
CA ARG A 279 12.90 7.38 -6.14
C ARG A 279 13.18 7.28 -4.63
N TYR A 280 12.30 6.58 -3.90
CA TYR A 280 12.33 6.51 -2.43
C TYR A 280 12.94 5.22 -1.87
N CYS A 281 13.55 4.41 -2.71
CA CYS A 281 14.36 3.26 -2.32
C CYS A 281 15.66 3.25 -3.14
N PRO A 282 16.48 4.31 -3.00
CA PRO A 282 17.74 4.40 -3.73
C PRO A 282 18.68 3.30 -3.24
N SER A 283 19.50 2.78 -4.14
CA SER A 283 20.62 1.92 -3.78
C SER A 283 21.65 2.69 -2.93
N ILE A 284 22.54 1.97 -2.27
CA ILE A 284 23.59 2.64 -1.48
C ILE A 284 24.53 3.45 -2.41
N GLU A 285 24.79 2.96 -3.62
CA GLU A 285 25.56 3.67 -4.65
C GLU A 285 24.90 5.01 -4.99
N ASP A 286 23.57 5.02 -5.18
CA ASP A 286 22.81 6.24 -5.44
C ASP A 286 22.89 7.24 -4.27
N LYS A 287 22.85 6.74 -3.03
CA LYS A 287 22.97 7.61 -1.84
C LYS A 287 24.34 8.27 -1.75
N VAL A 288 25.40 7.48 -1.93
CA VAL A 288 26.78 7.95 -1.86
C VAL A 288 27.09 8.97 -2.98
N MET A 289 26.60 8.69 -4.20
CA MET A 289 26.86 9.57 -5.35
C MET A 289 26.03 10.85 -5.34
N LYS A 290 24.76 10.79 -4.87
CA LYS A 290 23.85 11.95 -4.82
C LYS A 290 24.05 12.83 -3.60
N PHE A 291 24.61 12.30 -2.52
CA PHE A 291 24.85 13.00 -1.25
C PHE A 291 26.31 12.84 -0.80
N PRO A 292 27.27 13.31 -1.61
CA PRO A 292 28.70 13.11 -1.34
C PRO A 292 29.18 13.79 -0.04
N GLU A 293 28.43 14.77 0.48
CA GLU A 293 28.70 15.45 1.76
C GLU A 293 28.33 14.61 2.98
N LYS A 294 27.59 13.50 2.79
CA LYS A 294 27.21 12.58 3.85
C LYS A 294 28.29 11.53 4.06
N ASN A 295 28.95 11.55 5.19
CA ASN A 295 29.98 10.57 5.54
C ASN A 295 29.44 9.26 6.11
N ARG A 296 28.13 9.15 6.33
CA ARG A 296 27.45 7.92 6.79
C ARG A 296 25.98 7.90 6.42
N HIS A 297 25.44 6.69 6.23
CA HIS A 297 24.02 6.39 6.03
C HIS A 297 23.55 5.36 7.06
N GLN A 298 22.32 5.51 7.56
CA GLN A 298 21.70 4.57 8.49
C GLN A 298 21.41 3.22 7.81
N ILE A 299 21.75 2.14 8.51
CA ILE A 299 21.48 0.76 8.12
C ILE A 299 20.77 0.07 9.29
N PHE A 300 19.55 -0.39 9.06
CA PHE A 300 18.83 -1.22 10.02
C PHE A 300 19.13 -2.68 9.74
N VAL A 301 19.49 -3.40 10.79
CA VAL A 301 19.80 -4.85 10.77
C VAL A 301 18.60 -5.55 11.38
N GLU A 302 17.85 -6.25 10.54
CA GLU A 302 16.52 -6.76 10.85
C GLU A 302 16.46 -8.28 10.66
N PRO A 303 15.96 -9.07 11.65
CA PRO A 303 15.82 -10.51 11.47
C PRO A 303 14.77 -10.84 10.39
N GLU A 304 15.04 -11.84 9.54
CA GLU A 304 14.08 -12.30 8.53
C GLU A 304 13.10 -13.38 9.04
N GLY A 305 13.34 -13.95 10.22
CA GLY A 305 12.50 -14.96 10.84
C GLY A 305 13.12 -15.55 12.11
N ARG A 306 12.30 -16.24 12.91
CA ARG A 306 12.75 -16.88 14.17
C ARG A 306 13.62 -18.09 13.94
N TYR A 307 13.39 -18.79 12.84
CA TYR A 307 14.03 -20.08 12.55
C TYR A 307 15.12 -19.96 11.47
N THR A 308 15.62 -18.74 11.25
CA THR A 308 16.74 -18.46 10.35
C THR A 308 17.76 -17.54 11.01
N ASN A 309 19.02 -17.66 10.60
CA ASN A 309 20.07 -16.71 10.96
C ASN A 309 20.22 -15.58 9.95
N GLU A 310 19.36 -15.50 8.94
CA GLU A 310 19.43 -14.42 7.94
C GLU A 310 19.00 -13.08 8.53
N MET A 311 19.87 -12.07 8.39
CA MET A 311 19.59 -10.68 8.75
C MET A 311 19.46 -9.85 7.49
N TYR A 312 18.38 -9.08 7.38
CA TYR A 312 18.12 -8.10 6.33
C TYR A 312 18.79 -6.77 6.66
N LEU A 313 19.37 -6.11 5.65
CA LEU A 313 20.12 -4.86 5.81
C LEU A 313 19.35 -3.68 5.18
N SER A 314 18.34 -3.18 5.90
CA SER A 314 17.51 -2.08 5.41
C SER A 314 18.32 -0.80 5.20
N GLY A 315 18.28 -0.28 3.97
CA GLY A 315 19.03 0.92 3.60
C GLY A 315 20.33 0.64 2.83
N LEU A 316 20.75 -0.64 2.70
CA LEU A 316 21.97 -1.06 2.00
C LEU A 316 21.67 -1.81 0.68
N SER A 317 20.54 -1.53 0.02
CA SER A 317 20.25 -2.11 -1.30
C SER A 317 21.37 -1.78 -2.27
N SER A 318 21.89 -2.78 -2.98
CA SER A 318 23.01 -2.63 -3.92
C SER A 318 22.86 -3.59 -5.10
N SER A 319 23.41 -3.18 -6.23
CA SER A 319 23.61 -4.05 -7.39
C SER A 319 25.08 -4.19 -7.78
N LEU A 320 26.00 -3.70 -6.96
CA LEU A 320 27.43 -3.91 -7.13
C LEU A 320 27.79 -5.40 -7.11
N PRO A 321 28.94 -5.80 -7.69
CA PRO A 321 29.42 -7.18 -7.64
C PRO A 321 29.60 -7.69 -6.20
N GLU A 322 29.51 -9.01 -6.02
CA GLU A 322 29.58 -9.67 -4.72
C GLU A 322 30.85 -9.33 -3.92
N ASP A 323 32.01 -9.30 -4.59
CA ASP A 323 33.30 -8.92 -3.98
C ASP A 323 33.28 -7.51 -3.40
N VAL A 324 32.66 -6.57 -4.10
CA VAL A 324 32.51 -5.18 -3.65
C VAL A 324 31.53 -5.08 -2.49
N GLN A 325 30.39 -5.76 -2.58
CA GLN A 325 29.40 -5.80 -1.48
C GLN A 325 30.02 -6.34 -0.20
N MET A 326 30.82 -7.42 -0.26
CA MET A 326 31.50 -7.99 0.90
C MET A 326 32.51 -7.01 1.50
N ARG A 327 33.28 -6.30 0.68
CA ARG A 327 34.22 -5.28 1.15
C ARG A 327 33.47 -4.15 1.87
N ILE A 328 32.38 -3.64 1.31
CA ILE A 328 31.55 -2.60 1.93
C ILE A 328 31.01 -3.07 3.28
N LEU A 329 30.44 -4.26 3.35
CA LEU A 329 29.91 -4.85 4.59
C LEU A 329 30.95 -4.82 5.72
N ARG A 330 32.18 -5.26 5.45
CA ARG A 330 33.24 -5.39 6.45
C ARG A 330 33.81 -4.07 6.97
N THR A 331 33.47 -2.92 6.35
CA THR A 331 33.82 -1.59 6.87
C THR A 331 32.86 -1.08 7.95
N MET A 332 31.66 -1.66 8.07
CA MET A 332 30.65 -1.18 9.01
C MET A 332 30.90 -1.73 10.43
N ALA A 333 30.60 -0.88 11.44
CA ALA A 333 30.72 -1.30 12.84
C ALA A 333 29.83 -2.50 13.16
N GLY A 334 30.43 -3.55 13.72
CA GLY A 334 29.76 -4.83 14.02
C GLY A 334 29.70 -5.82 12.86
N PHE A 335 30.25 -5.46 11.69
CA PHE A 335 30.25 -6.29 10.49
C PHE A 335 31.66 -6.75 10.08
N GLU A 336 32.68 -6.51 10.87
CA GLU A 336 34.08 -6.78 10.53
C GLU A 336 34.36 -8.25 10.14
N LYS A 337 33.52 -9.16 10.64
CA LYS A 337 33.57 -10.60 10.36
C LYS A 337 32.32 -11.09 9.62
N ALA A 338 31.56 -10.18 9.02
CA ALA A 338 30.30 -10.53 8.38
C ALA A 338 30.47 -11.60 7.30
N GLU A 339 29.57 -12.59 7.32
CA GLU A 339 29.43 -13.61 6.29
C GLU A 339 28.13 -13.39 5.53
N MET A 340 28.25 -13.23 4.23
CA MET A 340 27.11 -12.98 3.36
C MET A 340 26.41 -14.30 2.99
N VAL A 341 25.10 -14.38 3.26
CA VAL A 341 24.27 -15.55 2.91
C VAL A 341 23.66 -15.40 1.53
N ARG A 342 23.25 -14.17 1.17
CA ARG A 342 22.70 -13.85 -0.15
C ARG A 342 23.26 -12.51 -0.62
N THR A 343 23.66 -12.46 -1.88
CA THR A 343 24.11 -11.24 -2.54
C THR A 343 22.93 -10.30 -2.80
N GLY A 344 23.12 -8.99 -2.57
CA GLY A 344 22.18 -7.97 -3.01
C GLY A 344 22.15 -7.87 -4.53
N TYR A 345 20.98 -7.51 -5.09
CA TYR A 345 20.82 -7.41 -6.54
C TYR A 345 19.80 -6.33 -6.94
N ALA A 346 19.89 -5.89 -8.18
CA ALA A 346 18.79 -5.22 -8.85
C ALA A 346 17.98 -6.23 -9.66
N ILE A 347 16.66 -6.01 -9.75
CA ILE A 347 15.77 -6.78 -10.62
C ILE A 347 15.01 -5.84 -11.54
N GLU A 348 15.04 -6.13 -12.83
CA GLU A 348 14.20 -5.51 -13.85
C GLU A 348 13.04 -6.41 -14.23
N TYR A 349 11.90 -5.81 -14.53
CA TYR A 349 10.68 -6.53 -14.90
C TYR A 349 9.77 -5.67 -15.76
N ASP A 350 8.87 -6.32 -16.55
CA ASP A 350 7.85 -5.64 -17.31
C ASP A 350 6.62 -5.35 -16.46
N CYS A 351 6.03 -4.16 -16.64
CA CYS A 351 4.75 -3.78 -16.05
C CYS A 351 3.87 -3.04 -17.07
N LEU A 352 2.57 -2.99 -16.79
CA LEU A 352 1.60 -2.27 -17.59
C LEU A 352 1.73 -0.75 -17.38
N ASN A 353 1.49 0.04 -18.42
CA ASN A 353 1.20 1.45 -18.24
C ASN A 353 -0.19 1.59 -17.58
N SER A 354 -0.22 2.02 -16.32
CA SER A 354 -1.45 2.08 -15.52
C SER A 354 -2.53 3.04 -16.05
N LEU A 355 -2.18 3.95 -16.95
CA LEU A 355 -3.17 4.77 -17.68
C LEU A 355 -4.12 3.96 -18.57
N GLU A 356 -3.82 2.69 -18.82
CA GLU A 356 -4.69 1.75 -19.55
C GLU A 356 -5.81 1.18 -18.68
N LEU A 357 -5.87 1.53 -17.38
CA LEU A 357 -6.83 1.03 -16.42
C LEU A 357 -7.88 2.09 -16.07
N GLU A 358 -9.08 1.60 -15.77
CA GLU A 358 -10.14 2.34 -15.09
C GLU A 358 -9.92 2.39 -13.57
N ASN A 359 -10.69 3.17 -12.84
CA ASN A 359 -10.65 3.22 -11.36
C ASN A 359 -11.02 1.88 -10.68
N THR A 360 -11.62 0.97 -11.41
CA THR A 360 -11.91 -0.41 -10.99
C THR A 360 -10.72 -1.35 -11.10
N LEU A 361 -9.60 -0.87 -11.67
CA LEU A 361 -8.43 -1.64 -12.12
C LEU A 361 -8.73 -2.61 -13.28
N GLU A 362 -9.89 -2.49 -13.91
CA GLU A 362 -10.22 -3.12 -15.19
C GLU A 362 -9.51 -2.41 -16.33
N THR A 363 -9.15 -3.12 -17.39
CA THR A 363 -8.57 -2.49 -18.57
C THR A 363 -9.61 -1.74 -19.38
N LYS A 364 -9.24 -0.59 -19.93
CA LYS A 364 -10.10 0.22 -20.84
C LYS A 364 -10.41 -0.50 -22.16
N LYS A 365 -9.56 -1.44 -22.57
CA LYS A 365 -9.63 -2.12 -23.87
C LYS A 365 -10.39 -3.44 -23.85
N ILE A 366 -10.17 -4.25 -22.82
CA ILE A 366 -10.67 -5.62 -22.75
C ILE A 366 -11.51 -5.78 -21.48
N SER A 367 -12.79 -5.93 -21.65
CA SER A 367 -13.75 -6.14 -20.56
C SER A 367 -13.48 -7.44 -19.83
N GLY A 368 -13.53 -7.43 -18.50
CA GLY A 368 -13.27 -8.58 -17.63
C GLY A 368 -11.79 -8.86 -17.36
N LEU A 369 -10.87 -8.07 -17.93
CA LEU A 369 -9.43 -8.19 -17.69
C LEU A 369 -8.97 -7.11 -16.69
N TYR A 370 -8.38 -7.52 -15.57
CA TYR A 370 -7.92 -6.66 -14.47
C TYR A 370 -6.43 -6.83 -14.24
N PHE A 371 -5.79 -5.77 -13.71
CA PHE A 371 -4.39 -5.81 -13.30
C PHE A 371 -4.24 -5.28 -11.88
N ALA A 372 -3.34 -5.89 -11.08
CA ALA A 372 -3.10 -5.45 -9.71
C ALA A 372 -1.66 -5.64 -9.26
N GLY A 373 -1.23 -4.77 -8.33
CA GLY A 373 0.07 -4.82 -7.70
C GLY A 373 1.20 -4.22 -8.54
N GLN A 374 2.38 -4.85 -8.50
CA GLN A 374 3.56 -4.33 -9.22
C GLN A 374 3.38 -4.33 -10.73
N MET A 375 2.48 -5.16 -11.24
CA MET A 375 2.12 -5.16 -12.66
C MET A 375 1.55 -3.80 -13.12
N ASN A 376 0.98 -3.00 -12.21
CA ASN A 376 0.50 -1.64 -12.46
C ASN A 376 1.59 -0.57 -12.24
N GLY A 377 2.85 -0.97 -12.11
CA GLY A 377 3.95 -0.05 -11.86
C GLY A 377 3.97 0.51 -10.44
N SER A 378 3.27 -0.09 -9.47
CA SER A 378 3.40 0.24 -8.05
C SER A 378 4.51 -0.59 -7.39
N SER A 379 5.01 -0.13 -6.25
CA SER A 379 6.09 -0.79 -5.52
C SER A 379 5.77 -0.88 -4.03
N GLY A 380 5.50 -2.10 -3.55
CA GLY A 380 5.25 -2.42 -2.14
C GLY A 380 4.18 -3.50 -1.97
N TYR A 381 4.30 -4.26 -0.89
CA TYR A 381 3.38 -5.37 -0.57
C TYR A 381 1.98 -4.86 -0.27
N GLU A 382 1.88 -3.76 0.46
CA GLU A 382 0.64 -3.13 0.90
C GLU A 382 -0.11 -2.53 -0.28
N GLU A 383 0.60 -1.83 -1.17
CA GLU A 383 0.04 -1.30 -2.41
C GLU A 383 -0.48 -2.44 -3.31
N ALA A 384 0.23 -3.57 -3.33
CA ALA A 384 -0.18 -4.73 -4.11
C ALA A 384 -1.44 -5.39 -3.52
N ALA A 385 -1.47 -5.61 -2.20
CA ALA A 385 -2.59 -6.23 -1.51
C ALA A 385 -3.90 -5.46 -1.71
N VAL A 386 -3.89 -4.13 -1.50
CA VAL A 386 -5.09 -3.31 -1.67
C VAL A 386 -5.57 -3.25 -3.12
N GLN A 387 -4.66 -3.23 -4.10
CA GLN A 387 -5.05 -3.31 -5.52
C GLN A 387 -5.67 -4.66 -5.85
N GLY A 388 -5.09 -5.75 -5.33
CA GLY A 388 -5.65 -7.10 -5.51
C GLY A 388 -7.06 -7.21 -4.94
N PHE A 389 -7.28 -6.73 -3.72
CA PHE A 389 -8.59 -6.68 -3.09
C PHE A 389 -9.59 -5.89 -3.94
N MET A 390 -9.25 -4.68 -4.37
CA MET A 390 -10.12 -3.82 -5.16
C MET A 390 -10.43 -4.40 -6.54
N ALA A 391 -9.45 -4.97 -7.23
CA ALA A 391 -9.65 -5.64 -8.51
C ALA A 391 -10.56 -6.88 -8.36
N GLY A 392 -10.34 -7.68 -7.31
CA GLY A 392 -11.17 -8.85 -7.00
C GLY A 392 -12.62 -8.48 -6.72
N ILE A 393 -12.87 -7.47 -5.88
CA ILE A 393 -14.22 -6.95 -5.61
C ILE A 393 -14.90 -6.48 -6.91
N ASN A 394 -14.20 -5.70 -7.73
CA ASN A 394 -14.79 -5.17 -8.96
C ASN A 394 -15.05 -6.23 -10.01
N ALA A 395 -14.19 -7.25 -10.10
CA ALA A 395 -14.46 -8.42 -10.94
C ALA A 395 -15.74 -9.16 -10.51
N VAL A 396 -15.91 -9.37 -9.22
CA VAL A 396 -17.12 -9.98 -8.65
C VAL A 396 -18.34 -9.10 -8.88
N GLN A 397 -18.29 -7.82 -8.56
CA GLN A 397 -19.41 -6.88 -8.77
C GLN A 397 -19.87 -6.90 -10.23
N LYS A 398 -18.93 -6.90 -11.18
CA LYS A 398 -19.24 -6.98 -12.61
C LYS A 398 -19.91 -8.29 -13.01
N ILE A 399 -19.42 -9.44 -12.52
CA ILE A 399 -20.03 -10.76 -12.79
C ILE A 399 -21.46 -10.83 -12.23
N GLU A 400 -21.68 -10.21 -11.07
CA GLU A 400 -22.99 -10.16 -10.42
C GLU A 400 -23.93 -9.06 -10.99
N GLY A 401 -23.47 -8.25 -11.95
CA GLY A 401 -24.23 -7.14 -12.52
C GLY A 401 -24.52 -6.00 -11.54
N LYS A 402 -23.63 -5.81 -10.56
CA LYS A 402 -23.71 -4.77 -9.54
C LYS A 402 -22.86 -3.56 -9.90
N GLU A 403 -23.15 -2.43 -9.25
CA GLU A 403 -22.35 -1.21 -9.41
C GLU A 403 -20.89 -1.42 -8.99
N PRO A 404 -19.93 -0.81 -9.70
CA PRO A 404 -18.52 -0.86 -9.33
C PRO A 404 -18.26 -0.30 -7.92
N PHE A 405 -17.33 -0.90 -7.21
CA PHE A 405 -16.85 -0.40 -5.93
C PHE A 405 -15.59 0.43 -6.13
N VAL A 406 -15.71 1.73 -5.96
CA VAL A 406 -14.62 2.69 -6.08
C VAL A 406 -14.58 3.54 -4.80
N LEU A 407 -13.39 3.73 -4.26
CA LEU A 407 -13.13 4.63 -3.15
C LEU A 407 -12.54 5.93 -3.69
N ASP A 408 -13.09 7.06 -3.29
CA ASP A 408 -12.51 8.33 -3.67
C ASP A 408 -11.35 8.76 -2.76
N ARG A 409 -10.60 9.77 -3.19
CA ARG A 409 -9.40 10.27 -2.49
C ARG A 409 -9.70 10.85 -1.10
N SER A 410 -10.93 11.23 -0.84
CA SER A 410 -11.38 11.75 0.47
C SER A 410 -11.84 10.66 1.43
N GLU A 411 -11.98 9.42 0.95
CA GLU A 411 -12.47 8.29 1.73
C GLU A 411 -11.36 7.37 2.21
N ALA A 412 -10.30 7.19 1.40
CA ALA A 412 -9.23 6.24 1.72
C ALA A 412 -7.91 6.55 1.02
N TYR A 413 -6.78 6.15 1.64
CA TYR A 413 -5.48 6.07 0.97
C TYR A 413 -5.51 5.10 -0.22
N ILE A 414 -6.35 4.05 -0.17
CA ILE A 414 -6.62 3.16 -1.29
C ILE A 414 -7.17 3.95 -2.48
N GLY A 415 -8.12 4.87 -2.25
CA GLY A 415 -8.65 5.76 -3.28
C GLY A 415 -7.58 6.69 -3.85
N VAL A 416 -6.72 7.26 -2.99
CA VAL A 416 -5.58 8.09 -3.44
C VAL A 416 -4.63 7.29 -4.31
N LEU A 417 -4.27 6.06 -3.91
CA LEU A 417 -3.38 5.16 -4.65
C LEU A 417 -3.92 4.86 -6.05
N ILE A 418 -5.16 4.41 -6.15
CA ILE A 418 -5.76 3.99 -7.42
C ILE A 418 -5.93 5.19 -8.34
N ASP A 419 -6.48 6.30 -7.84
CA ASP A 419 -6.64 7.52 -8.63
C ASP A 419 -5.29 8.04 -9.17
N ASP A 420 -4.23 8.04 -8.35
CA ASP A 420 -2.89 8.42 -8.80
C ASP A 420 -2.36 7.48 -9.90
N LEU A 421 -2.59 6.16 -9.79
CA LEU A 421 -2.14 5.18 -10.79
C LEU A 421 -2.82 5.38 -12.15
N VAL A 422 -4.14 5.60 -12.16
CA VAL A 422 -4.91 5.65 -13.41
C VAL A 422 -4.99 7.04 -14.04
N THR A 423 -4.58 8.10 -13.32
CA THR A 423 -4.63 9.49 -13.81
C THR A 423 -3.27 10.13 -14.04
N LYS A 424 -2.21 9.62 -13.42
CA LYS A 424 -0.86 10.18 -13.51
C LYS A 424 0.05 9.25 -14.30
N GLU A 425 0.80 9.81 -15.24
CA GLU A 425 1.84 9.06 -15.94
C GLU A 425 2.99 8.74 -14.97
N ASN A 426 3.14 7.48 -14.62
CA ASN A 426 4.20 7.02 -13.72
C ASN A 426 5.44 6.65 -14.53
N LYS A 427 6.46 7.51 -14.49
CA LYS A 427 7.77 7.27 -15.13
C LYS A 427 8.74 6.50 -14.23
N GLU A 428 8.37 6.29 -12.98
CA GLU A 428 9.11 5.56 -11.96
C GLU A 428 8.11 4.71 -11.15
N PRO A 429 8.54 3.62 -10.50
CA PRO A 429 7.67 2.81 -9.66
C PRO A 429 6.95 3.66 -8.61
N TYR A 430 5.61 3.63 -8.67
CA TYR A 430 4.77 4.38 -7.73
C TYR A 430 4.91 3.82 -6.32
N ARG A 431 5.02 4.71 -5.35
CA ARG A 431 4.99 4.37 -3.92
C ARG A 431 4.04 5.30 -3.19
N MET A 432 3.17 4.72 -2.35
CA MET A 432 2.29 5.50 -1.50
C MET A 432 3.08 6.28 -0.45
N MET A 433 2.72 7.54 -0.26
CA MET A 433 3.32 8.43 0.74
C MET A 433 2.25 9.31 1.37
N THR A 434 2.44 9.69 2.64
CA THR A 434 1.49 10.58 3.34
C THR A 434 1.32 11.93 2.64
N SER A 435 2.35 12.41 1.94
CA SER A 435 2.28 13.67 1.17
C SER A 435 1.36 13.63 -0.05
N ARG A 436 0.96 12.43 -0.51
CA ARG A 436 0.04 12.28 -1.65
C ARG A 436 -1.42 12.44 -1.28
N ALA A 437 -1.76 12.26 0.01
CA ALA A 437 -3.12 12.42 0.51
C ALA A 437 -3.35 13.88 0.93
N GLU A 438 -4.40 14.49 0.39
CA GLU A 438 -4.81 15.87 0.68
C GLU A 438 -5.48 15.98 2.06
N TYR A 439 -6.20 14.95 2.49
CA TYR A 439 -7.05 14.95 3.68
C TYR A 439 -6.51 14.02 4.79
N ARG A 440 -5.19 14.11 5.07
CA ARG A 440 -4.47 13.18 5.96
C ARG A 440 -5.09 13.03 7.36
N LEU A 441 -5.67 14.10 7.89
CA LEU A 441 -6.27 14.08 9.22
C LEU A 441 -7.61 13.33 9.23
N LEU A 442 -8.33 13.30 8.10
CA LEU A 442 -9.52 12.47 7.94
C LEU A 442 -9.16 11.00 7.67
N LEU A 443 -8.04 10.76 6.96
CA LEU A 443 -7.62 9.45 6.50
C LEU A 443 -6.61 8.78 7.43
N ARG A 444 -6.76 8.97 8.76
CA ARG A 444 -5.86 8.35 9.73
C ARG A 444 -5.95 6.83 9.70
N GLN A 445 -4.88 6.15 10.12
CA GLN A 445 -4.90 4.69 10.23
C GLN A 445 -5.76 4.19 11.41
N ASP A 446 -5.85 4.97 12.49
CA ASP A 446 -6.59 4.65 13.72
C ASP A 446 -8.10 4.61 13.52
N ASN A 447 -8.63 5.42 12.58
CA ASN A 447 -10.05 5.52 12.27
C ASN A 447 -10.48 4.78 10.99
N ALA A 448 -9.65 3.94 10.42
CA ALA A 448 -9.97 3.26 9.16
C ALA A 448 -11.21 2.36 9.26
N ASP A 449 -11.41 1.71 10.42
CA ASP A 449 -12.61 0.93 10.71
C ASP A 449 -13.88 1.79 10.73
N LEU A 450 -13.84 2.96 11.36
CA LEU A 450 -14.97 3.89 11.42
C LEU A 450 -15.36 4.44 10.03
N ARG A 451 -14.41 4.53 9.10
CA ARG A 451 -14.64 5.03 7.73
C ARG A 451 -15.09 3.94 6.75
N LEU A 452 -14.57 2.72 6.86
CA LEU A 452 -14.64 1.73 5.79
C LEU A 452 -15.35 0.42 6.16
N ARG A 453 -15.51 0.09 7.45
CA ARG A 453 -16.06 -1.21 7.85
C ARG A 453 -17.50 -1.43 7.43
N GLU A 454 -18.34 -0.38 7.42
CA GLU A 454 -19.69 -0.44 6.86
C GLU A 454 -19.70 -0.80 5.37
N LYS A 455 -18.72 -0.26 4.61
CA LYS A 455 -18.55 -0.61 3.19
C LYS A 455 -18.11 -2.07 3.03
N GLY A 456 -17.16 -2.53 3.84
CA GLY A 456 -16.71 -3.93 3.87
C GLY A 456 -17.85 -4.90 4.21
N TYR A 457 -18.71 -4.54 5.15
CA TYR A 457 -19.90 -5.30 5.50
C TYR A 457 -20.91 -5.36 4.34
N ALA A 458 -21.19 -4.23 3.71
CA ALA A 458 -22.07 -4.18 2.54
C ALA A 458 -21.55 -5.00 1.34
N LEU A 459 -20.22 -5.14 1.22
CA LEU A 459 -19.58 -6.01 0.24
C LEU A 459 -19.60 -7.51 0.64
N GLY A 460 -20.04 -7.85 1.85
CA GLY A 460 -20.02 -9.22 2.37
C GLY A 460 -18.63 -9.72 2.76
N MET A 461 -17.68 -8.81 3.01
CA MET A 461 -16.30 -9.14 3.38
C MET A 461 -16.03 -9.05 4.89
N VAL A 462 -16.88 -8.35 5.62
CA VAL A 462 -16.81 -8.15 7.07
C VAL A 462 -17.96 -8.92 7.74
N SER A 463 -17.70 -9.58 8.87
CA SER A 463 -18.70 -10.36 9.60
C SER A 463 -19.66 -9.47 10.40
N GLN A 464 -20.76 -10.07 10.85
CA GLN A 464 -21.76 -9.41 11.71
C GLN A 464 -21.15 -8.99 13.05
N GLU A 465 -20.25 -9.79 13.61
CA GLU A 465 -19.56 -9.50 14.87
C GLU A 465 -18.60 -8.31 14.71
N GLU A 466 -17.83 -8.28 13.63
CA GLU A 466 -16.89 -7.21 13.35
C GLU A 466 -17.57 -5.86 13.14
N ILE A 467 -18.68 -5.81 12.38
CA ILE A 467 -19.41 -4.56 12.18
C ILE A 467 -20.12 -4.10 13.47
N LYS A 468 -20.65 -5.04 14.27
CA LYS A 468 -21.25 -4.72 15.56
C LYS A 468 -20.23 -4.06 16.50
N ALA A 469 -19.03 -4.63 16.62
CA ALA A 469 -17.95 -4.06 17.44
C ALA A 469 -17.56 -2.64 16.99
N THR A 470 -17.53 -2.39 15.67
CA THR A 470 -17.24 -1.05 15.14
C THR A 470 -18.34 -0.04 15.46
N ARG A 471 -19.60 -0.44 15.37
CA ARG A 471 -20.74 0.43 15.75
C ARG A 471 -20.74 0.75 17.24
N GLU A 472 -20.46 -0.23 18.09
CA GLU A 472 -20.33 -0.05 19.54
C GLU A 472 -19.16 0.91 19.87
N LYS A 473 -18.01 0.78 19.20
CA LYS A 473 -16.88 1.72 19.31
C LYS A 473 -17.32 3.13 18.93
N GLN A 474 -17.99 3.31 17.80
CA GLN A 474 -18.46 4.61 17.32
C GLN A 474 -19.44 5.25 18.30
N GLU A 475 -20.40 4.47 18.83
CA GLU A 475 -21.37 4.93 19.82
C GLU A 475 -20.67 5.37 21.13
N ALA A 476 -19.70 4.57 21.60
CA ALA A 476 -18.91 4.90 22.80
C ALA A 476 -18.14 6.21 22.65
N ILE A 477 -17.49 6.44 21.48
CA ILE A 477 -16.79 7.71 21.18
C ILE A 477 -17.78 8.87 21.22
N GLN A 478 -18.93 8.77 20.55
CA GLN A 478 -19.93 9.85 20.51
C GLN A 478 -20.53 10.12 21.88
N LYS A 479 -20.79 9.09 22.68
CA LYS A 479 -21.29 9.22 24.05
C LYS A 479 -20.29 9.97 24.93
N GLU A 480 -19.01 9.60 24.83
CA GLU A 480 -17.95 10.22 25.62
C GLU A 480 -17.69 11.69 25.23
N LEU A 481 -17.69 12.00 23.94
CA LEU A 481 -17.58 13.39 23.47
C LEU A 481 -18.70 14.28 24.04
N ARG A 482 -19.96 13.78 24.04
CA ARG A 482 -21.10 14.50 24.63
C ARG A 482 -20.97 14.61 26.15
N ARG A 483 -20.52 13.55 26.84
CA ARG A 483 -20.30 13.59 28.29
C ARG A 483 -19.27 14.64 28.66
N MET A 484 -18.12 14.65 28.03
CA MET A 484 -17.04 15.63 28.27
C MET A 484 -17.45 17.07 27.96
N GLU A 485 -18.34 17.28 27.00
CA GLU A 485 -18.90 18.61 26.70
C GLU A 485 -19.81 19.10 27.82
N ASN A 486 -20.56 18.22 28.46
CA ASN A 486 -21.56 18.54 29.49
C ASN A 486 -21.04 18.38 30.94
N THR A 487 -19.82 17.86 31.14
CA THR A 487 -19.19 17.73 32.46
C THR A 487 -18.28 18.92 32.72
N TYR A 488 -18.63 19.71 33.72
CA TYR A 488 -17.91 20.93 34.09
C TYR A 488 -17.12 20.72 35.38
N ILE A 489 -15.89 21.24 35.42
CA ILE A 489 -15.06 21.34 36.61
C ILE A 489 -15.04 22.77 37.11
N GLY A 490 -15.17 22.96 38.45
CA GLY A 490 -15.16 24.27 39.10
C GLY A 490 -13.75 24.81 39.27
N ALA A 491 -13.64 26.15 39.34
CA ALA A 491 -12.40 26.85 39.68
C ALA A 491 -12.18 26.85 41.19
N ASN A 492 -11.70 25.75 41.76
CA ASN A 492 -11.34 25.61 43.16
C ASN A 492 -9.85 25.29 43.33
N GLU A 493 -9.33 25.39 44.58
CA GLU A 493 -7.92 25.13 44.85
C GLU A 493 -7.49 23.71 44.51
N GLU A 494 -8.34 22.73 44.78
CA GLU A 494 -8.03 21.31 44.52
C GLU A 494 -7.83 21.04 43.02
N ASN A 495 -8.78 21.47 42.20
CA ASN A 495 -8.69 21.31 40.73
C ASN A 495 -7.50 22.08 40.14
N ASN A 496 -7.23 23.31 40.68
CA ASN A 496 -6.08 24.08 40.20
C ASN A 496 -4.74 23.46 40.60
N ARG A 497 -4.63 22.80 41.76
CA ARG A 497 -3.43 22.01 42.13
C ARG A 497 -3.20 20.83 41.20
N ILE A 498 -4.28 20.16 40.80
CA ILE A 498 -4.17 19.06 39.78
C ILE A 498 -3.67 19.63 38.47
N LEU A 499 -4.22 20.76 38.00
CA LEU A 499 -3.78 21.42 36.77
C LEU A 499 -2.32 21.87 36.81
N GLU A 500 -1.84 22.39 37.94
CA GLU A 500 -0.43 22.74 38.17
C GLU A 500 0.49 21.52 38.05
N SER A 501 0.03 20.34 38.49
CA SER A 501 0.79 19.09 38.33
C SER A 501 0.90 18.61 36.88
N ILE A 502 0.01 19.09 35.99
CA ILE A 502 -0.03 18.84 34.56
C ILE A 502 0.70 19.93 33.74
N PRO A 503 1.48 20.81 34.33
CA PRO A 503 1.91 22.17 33.96
C PRO A 503 0.92 22.95 33.07
N SER A 504 -0.38 22.90 33.42
CA SER A 504 -1.45 23.66 32.77
C SER A 504 -1.87 24.87 33.58
N SER A 505 -2.27 25.95 32.91
CA SER A 505 -2.72 27.18 33.56
C SER A 505 -3.95 26.95 34.43
N PRO A 506 -4.02 27.58 35.63
CA PRO A 506 -5.21 27.51 36.48
C PRO A 506 -6.48 27.99 35.75
N ILE A 507 -7.62 27.46 36.15
CA ILE A 507 -8.92 27.93 35.70
C ILE A 507 -9.49 28.98 36.65
N GLN A 508 -10.12 30.01 36.06
CA GLN A 508 -10.73 31.11 36.83
C GLN A 508 -12.25 31.00 36.91
N SER A 509 -12.86 30.19 36.08
CA SER A 509 -14.30 29.91 36.00
C SER A 509 -14.52 28.45 35.65
N GLY A 510 -15.73 27.95 35.81
CA GLY A 510 -16.09 26.58 35.39
C GLY A 510 -15.79 26.36 33.93
N ILE A 511 -15.13 25.24 33.61
CA ILE A 511 -14.77 24.83 32.25
C ILE A 511 -15.23 23.40 32.00
N SER A 512 -15.68 23.08 30.78
CA SER A 512 -16.00 21.70 30.46
C SER A 512 -14.72 20.85 30.30
N LEU A 513 -14.82 19.55 30.55
CA LEU A 513 -13.72 18.62 30.30
C LEU A 513 -13.25 18.66 28.85
N ARG A 514 -14.19 18.86 27.92
CA ARG A 514 -13.88 19.01 26.48
C ARG A 514 -12.98 20.21 26.21
N GLU A 515 -13.35 21.39 26.73
CA GLU A 515 -12.54 22.61 26.55
C GLU A 515 -11.17 22.52 27.28
N LEU A 516 -11.13 21.83 28.42
CA LEU A 516 -9.87 21.55 29.08
C LEU A 516 -8.95 20.64 28.25
N CYS A 517 -9.51 19.57 27.66
CA CYS A 517 -8.75 18.63 26.86
C CYS A 517 -8.21 19.25 25.54
N LYS A 518 -8.72 20.40 25.11
CA LYS A 518 -8.15 21.16 23.96
C LYS A 518 -6.79 21.79 24.27
N ARG A 519 -6.43 21.96 25.54
CA ARG A 519 -5.13 22.53 25.93
C ARG A 519 -4.01 21.55 25.52
N PRO A 520 -2.88 22.04 24.97
CA PRO A 520 -1.77 21.18 24.49
C PRO A 520 -1.24 20.23 25.56
N GLU A 521 -1.09 20.71 26.80
CA GLU A 521 -0.55 19.98 27.95
C GLU A 521 -1.56 18.99 28.57
N CYS A 522 -2.86 19.15 28.30
CA CYS A 522 -3.91 18.26 28.81
C CYS A 522 -4.20 17.15 27.79
N ASN A 523 -4.35 15.93 28.26
CA ASN A 523 -4.79 14.80 27.46
C ASN A 523 -5.84 13.99 28.24
N TYR A 524 -6.52 13.07 27.54
CA TYR A 524 -7.58 12.28 28.15
C TYR A 524 -7.12 11.52 29.40
N GLN A 525 -5.86 11.10 29.48
CA GLN A 525 -5.31 10.35 30.60
C GLN A 525 -4.95 11.24 31.79
N ASN A 526 -4.24 12.35 31.57
CA ASN A 526 -3.72 13.15 32.66
C ASN A 526 -4.78 14.05 33.36
N ILE A 527 -5.94 14.29 32.67
CA ILE A 527 -7.08 14.97 33.31
C ILE A 527 -7.99 14.02 34.10
N ALA A 528 -7.70 12.72 34.18
CA ALA A 528 -8.50 11.72 34.90
C ALA A 528 -8.77 12.09 36.39
N PRO A 529 -7.81 12.66 37.16
CA PRO A 529 -8.10 13.05 38.52
C PRO A 529 -9.16 14.16 38.68
N LEU A 530 -9.45 14.90 37.59
CA LEU A 530 -10.49 15.93 37.55
C LEU A 530 -11.88 15.35 37.16
N ASP A 531 -11.95 14.05 36.81
CA ASP A 531 -13.13 13.40 36.29
C ASP A 531 -13.43 12.07 37.04
N PRO A 532 -13.95 12.15 38.27
CA PRO A 532 -14.21 10.97 39.12
C PRO A 532 -15.29 10.03 38.55
N GLU A 533 -16.15 10.54 37.68
CA GLU A 533 -17.20 9.74 37.01
C GLU A 533 -16.76 9.23 35.61
N ARG A 534 -15.48 9.28 35.33
CA ARG A 534 -14.91 8.85 34.05
C ARG A 534 -15.23 7.37 33.77
N PRO A 535 -15.81 7.05 32.58
CA PRO A 535 -16.09 5.68 32.21
C PRO A 535 -14.80 4.92 31.90
N PHE A 536 -14.82 3.61 32.11
CA PHE A 536 -13.76 2.73 31.63
C PHE A 536 -13.92 2.51 30.13
N LEU A 537 -12.99 3.06 29.35
CA LEU A 537 -12.95 2.94 27.89
C LEU A 537 -11.62 2.32 27.46
N SER A 538 -11.64 1.59 26.32
CA SER A 538 -10.41 1.07 25.74
C SER A 538 -9.45 2.21 25.32
N PRO A 539 -8.13 1.98 25.34
CA PRO A 539 -7.15 2.99 24.93
C PRO A 539 -7.42 3.56 23.52
N PHE A 540 -7.91 2.74 22.60
CA PHE A 540 -8.26 3.17 21.23
C PHE A 540 -9.44 4.14 21.19
N ILE A 541 -10.45 3.94 22.04
CA ILE A 541 -11.58 4.89 22.16
C ILE A 541 -11.11 6.19 22.79
N GLN A 542 -10.28 6.13 23.82
CA GLN A 542 -9.71 7.31 24.48
C GLN A 542 -8.88 8.16 23.51
N GLU A 543 -8.03 7.51 22.69
CA GLU A 543 -7.23 8.17 21.66
C GLU A 543 -8.11 8.87 20.62
N GLU A 544 -9.15 8.21 20.11
CA GLU A 544 -10.10 8.81 19.16
C GLU A 544 -10.83 10.01 19.75
N VAL A 545 -11.30 9.91 20.99
CA VAL A 545 -11.96 11.04 21.70
C VAL A 545 -11.01 12.23 21.82
N GLU A 546 -9.76 12.00 22.20
CA GLU A 546 -8.75 13.05 22.31
C GLU A 546 -8.46 13.71 20.96
N ILE A 547 -8.29 12.91 19.90
CA ILE A 547 -8.03 13.42 18.54
C ILE A 547 -9.20 14.26 18.05
N GLU A 548 -10.43 13.78 18.20
CA GLU A 548 -11.64 14.51 17.79
C GLU A 548 -11.77 15.86 18.52
N ILE A 549 -11.39 15.94 19.80
CA ILE A 549 -11.40 17.19 20.56
C ILE A 549 -10.29 18.14 20.12
N LYS A 550 -9.04 17.66 20.11
CA LYS A 550 -7.86 18.52 19.85
C LYS A 550 -7.79 19.03 18.41
N TYR A 551 -8.24 18.21 17.47
CA TYR A 551 -8.15 18.53 16.04
C TYR A 551 -9.49 18.95 15.42
N GLU A 552 -10.53 19.19 16.23
CA GLU A 552 -11.89 19.54 15.79
C GLU A 552 -11.93 20.63 14.72
N GLY A 553 -11.22 21.73 14.90
CA GLY A 553 -11.19 22.85 13.96
C GLY A 553 -10.54 22.49 12.61
N TYR A 554 -9.51 21.66 12.65
CA TYR A 554 -8.83 21.18 11.44
C TYR A 554 -9.68 20.15 10.69
N ILE A 555 -10.33 19.23 11.42
CA ILE A 555 -11.24 18.22 10.88
C ILE A 555 -12.41 18.90 10.17
N LYS A 556 -13.09 19.86 10.82
CA LYS A 556 -14.19 20.64 10.22
C LYS A 556 -13.77 21.34 8.92
N ARG A 557 -12.57 21.93 8.90
CA ARG A 557 -12.04 22.61 7.70
C ARG A 557 -11.78 21.61 6.57
N GLN A 558 -11.20 20.44 6.87
CA GLN A 558 -11.00 19.41 5.84
C GLN A 558 -12.33 18.86 5.31
N ILE A 559 -13.34 18.67 6.15
CA ILE A 559 -14.68 18.24 5.71
C ILE A 559 -15.27 19.25 4.70
N GLN A 560 -15.17 20.55 4.99
CA GLN A 560 -15.63 21.59 4.05
C GLN A 560 -14.89 21.54 2.70
N GLN A 561 -13.58 21.28 2.73
CA GLN A 561 -12.78 21.10 1.51
C GLN A 561 -13.23 19.87 0.72
N VAL A 562 -13.50 18.76 1.41
CA VAL A 562 -14.03 17.52 0.79
C VAL A 562 -15.38 17.76 0.13
N GLU A 563 -16.29 18.48 0.77
CA GLU A 563 -17.60 18.80 0.20
C GLU A 563 -17.48 19.64 -1.07
N ALA A 564 -16.58 20.64 -1.07
CA ALA A 564 -16.30 21.44 -2.26
C ALA A 564 -15.72 20.60 -3.40
N PHE A 565 -14.82 19.67 -3.07
CA PHE A 565 -14.19 18.76 -4.02
C PHE A 565 -15.20 17.77 -4.62
N LYS A 566 -16.06 17.16 -3.80
CA LYS A 566 -17.13 16.24 -4.25
C LYS A 566 -18.11 16.90 -5.23
N LYS A 567 -18.32 18.23 -5.13
CA LYS A 567 -19.11 18.97 -6.13
C LYS A 567 -18.47 18.96 -7.51
N MET A 568 -17.13 18.99 -7.60
CA MET A 568 -16.41 18.87 -8.88
C MET A 568 -16.45 17.44 -9.42
N GLU A 569 -16.31 16.43 -8.57
CA GLU A 569 -16.36 15.01 -8.98
C GLU A 569 -17.75 14.58 -9.49
N ARG A 570 -18.83 15.16 -8.96
CA ARG A 570 -20.20 14.94 -9.47
C ARG A 570 -20.41 15.46 -10.89
N LYS A 571 -19.59 16.40 -11.39
CA LYS A 571 -19.66 16.90 -12.76
C LYS A 571 -19.00 15.92 -13.73
N LYS A 572 -19.77 14.95 -14.22
CA LYS A 572 -19.29 13.93 -15.16
C LYS A 572 -18.91 14.55 -16.50
N LEU A 573 -17.86 14.01 -17.11
CA LEU A 573 -17.43 14.29 -18.48
C LEU A 573 -18.05 13.25 -19.42
N PRO A 574 -18.63 13.66 -20.56
CA PRO A 574 -19.16 12.72 -21.54
C PRO A 574 -18.05 11.81 -22.08
N LYS A 575 -18.33 10.51 -22.23
CA LYS A 575 -17.36 9.56 -22.78
C LYS A 575 -16.96 9.85 -24.23
N ASP A 576 -17.88 10.47 -24.97
CA ASP A 576 -17.76 10.85 -26.38
C ASP A 576 -17.17 12.25 -26.61
N ILE A 577 -16.73 12.95 -25.55
CA ILE A 577 -16.15 14.30 -25.65
C ILE A 577 -14.90 14.29 -26.53
N CYS A 578 -14.88 15.18 -27.54
CA CYS A 578 -13.70 15.44 -28.36
C CYS A 578 -12.94 16.66 -27.83
N TYR A 579 -11.85 16.41 -27.09
CA TYR A 579 -11.07 17.49 -26.50
C TYR A 579 -10.34 18.36 -27.53
N HIS A 580 -10.09 17.82 -28.73
CA HIS A 580 -9.44 18.56 -29.82
C HIS A 580 -10.34 19.66 -30.39
N ASP A 581 -11.67 19.51 -30.32
CA ASP A 581 -12.65 20.47 -30.86
C ASP A 581 -12.97 21.58 -29.86
N ILE A 582 -12.49 21.50 -28.62
CA ILE A 582 -12.76 22.53 -27.61
C ILE A 582 -11.81 23.70 -27.80
N HIS A 583 -12.35 24.82 -28.36
CA HIS A 583 -11.60 26.05 -28.50
C HIS A 583 -11.14 26.59 -27.13
N ASN A 584 -9.97 27.21 -27.09
CA ASN A 584 -9.32 27.78 -25.88
C ASN A 584 -8.77 26.80 -24.86
N LEU A 585 -8.88 25.47 -25.06
CA LEU A 585 -8.03 24.55 -24.32
C LEU A 585 -6.58 24.58 -24.85
N ARG A 586 -5.60 24.61 -23.95
CA ARG A 586 -4.18 24.53 -24.34
C ARG A 586 -3.88 23.17 -24.98
N LEU A 587 -2.94 23.14 -25.92
CA LEU A 587 -2.56 21.93 -26.65
C LEU A 587 -2.17 20.77 -25.69
N GLU A 588 -1.35 21.08 -24.69
CA GLU A 588 -0.95 20.11 -23.66
C GLU A 588 -2.17 19.53 -22.92
N ALA A 589 -3.10 20.39 -22.49
CA ALA A 589 -4.32 19.97 -21.80
C ALA A 589 -5.19 19.07 -22.69
N ARG A 590 -5.37 19.42 -23.99
CA ARG A 590 -6.09 18.58 -24.94
C ARG A 590 -5.50 17.19 -25.06
N GLN A 591 -4.17 17.11 -25.28
CA GLN A 591 -3.47 15.84 -25.42
C GLN A 591 -3.57 14.98 -24.16
N LYS A 592 -3.42 15.57 -22.98
CA LYS A 592 -3.50 14.85 -21.70
C LYS A 592 -4.92 14.39 -21.37
N LEU A 593 -5.92 15.23 -21.60
CA LEU A 593 -7.32 14.88 -21.41
C LEU A 593 -7.78 13.79 -22.38
N ASP A 594 -7.31 13.83 -23.64
CA ASP A 594 -7.64 12.82 -24.64
C ASP A 594 -6.96 11.47 -24.35
N LEU A 595 -5.73 11.50 -23.84
CA LEU A 595 -4.98 10.31 -23.43
C LEU A 595 -5.61 9.61 -22.21
N ILE A 596 -5.98 10.39 -21.19
CA ILE A 596 -6.41 9.88 -19.89
C ILE A 596 -7.91 9.61 -19.86
N ARG A 597 -8.71 10.40 -20.59
CA ARG A 597 -10.17 10.28 -20.63
C ARG A 597 -10.81 10.33 -19.23
N PRO A 598 -10.63 11.41 -18.45
CA PRO A 598 -11.16 11.49 -17.10
C PRO A 598 -12.68 11.39 -17.08
N GLU A 599 -13.22 10.68 -16.08
CA GLU A 599 -14.66 10.46 -15.93
C GLU A 599 -15.42 11.72 -15.46
N ASN A 600 -14.72 12.62 -14.77
CA ASN A 600 -15.33 13.79 -14.13
C ASN A 600 -14.34 14.97 -14.05
N MET A 601 -14.88 16.16 -13.69
CA MET A 601 -14.09 17.38 -13.54
C MET A 601 -13.05 17.30 -12.42
N GLY A 602 -13.31 16.54 -11.35
CA GLY A 602 -12.37 16.31 -10.26
C GLY A 602 -11.13 15.56 -10.76
N MET A 603 -11.30 14.47 -11.51
CA MET A 603 -10.18 13.76 -12.16
C MET A 603 -9.42 14.67 -13.13
N ALA A 604 -10.13 15.40 -13.98
CA ALA A 604 -9.51 16.32 -14.92
C ALA A 604 -8.60 17.36 -14.22
N SER A 605 -9.00 17.84 -13.04
CA SER A 605 -8.22 18.81 -12.26
C SER A 605 -6.90 18.29 -11.71
N ARG A 606 -6.75 16.97 -11.59
CA ARG A 606 -5.56 16.31 -11.05
C ARG A 606 -4.55 15.89 -12.12
N ILE A 607 -4.93 15.98 -13.39
CA ILE A 607 -4.07 15.63 -14.52
C ILE A 607 -2.94 16.67 -14.63
N SER A 608 -1.71 16.21 -14.57
CA SER A 608 -0.54 17.07 -14.79
C SER A 608 -0.58 17.68 -16.19
N GLY A 609 -0.49 19.01 -16.28
CA GLY A 609 -0.61 19.75 -17.55
C GLY A 609 -2.00 20.38 -17.78
N VAL A 610 -3.00 20.03 -16.94
CA VAL A 610 -4.33 20.71 -16.95
C VAL A 610 -4.34 21.78 -15.87
N SER A 611 -4.52 23.04 -16.27
CA SER A 611 -4.55 24.20 -15.37
C SER A 611 -5.97 24.56 -14.92
N PRO A 612 -6.13 25.39 -13.87
CA PRO A 612 -7.44 25.93 -13.49
C PRO A 612 -8.15 26.69 -14.64
N ALA A 613 -7.39 27.32 -15.53
CA ALA A 613 -7.97 27.99 -16.72
C ALA A 613 -8.56 26.96 -17.69
N ASP A 614 -7.87 25.84 -17.94
CA ASP A 614 -8.39 24.77 -18.79
C ASP A 614 -9.68 24.16 -18.21
N LEU A 615 -9.73 23.98 -16.88
CA LEU A 615 -10.94 23.51 -16.19
C LEU A 615 -12.12 24.47 -16.34
N SER A 616 -11.87 25.79 -16.30
CA SER A 616 -12.89 26.78 -16.53
C SER A 616 -13.43 26.69 -17.95
N VAL A 617 -12.56 26.50 -18.95
CA VAL A 617 -12.98 26.29 -20.36
C VAL A 617 -13.83 25.02 -20.50
N LEU A 618 -13.43 23.92 -19.86
CA LEU A 618 -14.23 22.69 -19.86
C LEU A 618 -15.60 22.86 -19.21
N LEU A 619 -15.68 23.57 -18.09
CA LEU A 619 -16.96 23.85 -17.42
C LEU A 619 -17.92 24.64 -18.34
N ILE A 620 -17.42 25.69 -18.98
CA ILE A 620 -18.21 26.49 -19.93
C ILE A 620 -18.67 25.63 -21.13
N TYR A 621 -17.79 24.78 -21.62
CA TYR A 621 -18.13 23.85 -22.71
C TYR A 621 -19.25 22.88 -22.29
N LEU A 622 -19.16 22.27 -21.12
CA LEU A 622 -20.17 21.33 -20.61
C LEU A 622 -21.54 22.04 -20.40
N GLU A 623 -21.55 23.27 -19.93
CA GLU A 623 -22.79 24.03 -19.76
C GLU A 623 -23.45 24.34 -21.11
N LYS A 624 -22.70 24.80 -22.10
CA LYS A 624 -23.19 25.03 -23.48
C LYS A 624 -23.72 23.75 -24.14
N GLU A 625 -22.99 22.65 -23.98
CA GLU A 625 -23.38 21.34 -24.54
C GLU A 625 -24.67 20.82 -23.89
N LYS A 626 -24.85 21.07 -22.58
CA LYS A 626 -26.07 20.72 -21.85
C LYS A 626 -27.29 21.57 -22.31
N GLU A 627 -27.07 22.82 -22.63
CA GLU A 627 -28.11 23.72 -23.20
C GLU A 627 -28.49 23.26 -24.60
N ARG A 628 -27.49 22.99 -25.46
CA ARG A 628 -27.72 22.49 -26.83
C ARG A 628 -28.55 21.19 -26.84
N ARG A 629 -28.18 20.22 -25.99
CA ARG A 629 -28.92 18.94 -25.88
C ARG A 629 -30.33 19.10 -25.28
N LYS A 630 -30.64 20.22 -24.61
CA LYS A 630 -32.00 20.53 -24.15
C LYS A 630 -32.85 21.19 -25.26
N GLU A 631 -32.22 21.94 -26.15
CA GLU A 631 -32.89 22.57 -27.29
C GLU A 631 -33.18 21.56 -28.42
N GLU A 632 -32.40 20.48 -28.51
CA GLU A 632 -32.57 19.40 -29.48
C GLU A 632 -33.62 18.32 -29.03
N LYS A 633 -34.12 18.39 -27.78
CA LYS A 633 -35.20 17.55 -27.23
C LYS A 633 -36.53 18.31 -27.18
#